data_257adbacbde41db3eec4078e315859c2
#
_entry.id   257adbacbde41db3eec4078e315859c2
#
_cell.length_a   1.000
_cell.length_b   1.000
_cell.length_c   1.000
_cell.angle_alpha   90.00
_cell.angle_beta   90.00
_cell.angle_gamma   90.00
#
_symmetry.space_group_name_H-M   'P 1'
#
loop_
_entity.id
_entity.type
_entity.pdbx_description
1 polymer ?
#
loop_
_entity_poly.entity_id
_entity_poly.type
_entity_poly.pdbx_seq_one_letter_code
_entity_poly.pdbx_strand_id
1 'polypeptide(L)'
;MRKWIPWILVIASLFACKRKEISLLDVVPINAEVIVESSDSTVIMLFDSLLNAQIDKALVADGEPMVIVRVPEEGFSLLTKPSKKDFQEQKIYDDPDFARLQKTLGQNVDGHLYYKDTQGWVMLDVLPEKNALVMNGYAMAADSTSVWRPLKYQLPVKNSVVNILPTDTRYMQHQGMSDYASYWQSFRDADKVAAFNKKYGTDVENKLLVNLSEVCLAKFGKSNRELFVARMNDPSAVIKFMDRLASKTGVANSQTCQGYSLFDLGKNSFIADVFGNEYQSIKSCCYAIVDQYLVMANSMETLQEVIACYRSGRTLDLNEGFRTFQQKMLESANITHFEMKDGRTLAVQLASSKDLVYTNICLSQGVEAKSENNVRWKANLDAPLQGKPYILENANSTNRSVVAFDQNNLMYFIDSEGTILWKRLIDEAPMSEVFAVDGLNNGQLQFLFNTAHALYLIDRDGNNVGDYPIRLAFEAANGLSVFDYNGSRDYRILLCGTDRLVYNYTIQGQEVEGWNRHRAEEQVTQPVQHLVADNRDFLIVSDISGGVRILDRQGRIRIPLTSDMQKSPQSDIYTNVTNYSKGLFLTSDKEGKLLYITADGALNRTDFGTYSEKHFFLYEDFNGDQDPDFIYLDGQDLKVFDRFKKELFSHHFDVEIVTKPVFFNITRSKRLLGIVSEKAREIYLIDRKGNMIVNSGLVGETPFAVGSLHGDREINLVTGVGNALFNYAIY
;
A
#
# COMPACT_ATOMS: atom_id res chain seq x y z
N MET A 1 22.93 -58.20 -31.27
CA MET A 1 21.84 -57.83 -30.36
C MET A 1 21.46 -58.93 -29.36
N ARG A 2 22.42 -59.71 -28.81
CA ARG A 2 22.14 -60.80 -27.84
C ARG A 2 23.06 -60.81 -26.61
N LYS A 3 23.70 -59.70 -26.28
CA LYS A 3 24.64 -59.59 -25.11
C LYS A 3 24.31 -58.49 -24.11
N TRP A 4 23.14 -57.82 -24.22
CA TRP A 4 22.73 -56.71 -23.30
C TRP A 4 21.51 -57.04 -22.45
N ILE A 5 20.85 -58.19 -22.67
CA ILE A 5 19.66 -58.61 -21.92
C ILE A 5 19.94 -59.02 -20.45
N PRO A 6 21.10 -59.61 -20.07
CA PRO A 6 21.34 -59.95 -18.67
C PRO A 6 21.56 -58.77 -17.73
N TRP A 7 22.06 -57.61 -18.25
CA TRP A 7 22.35 -56.43 -17.41
C TRP A 7 21.12 -55.59 -17.09
N ILE A 8 20.10 -55.58 -17.95
CA ILE A 8 18.83 -54.88 -17.73
C ILE A 8 18.01 -55.58 -16.64
N LEU A 9 18.06 -56.92 -16.58
CA LEU A 9 17.38 -57.71 -15.54
C LEU A 9 18.07 -57.60 -14.17
N VAL A 10 19.39 -57.39 -14.10
CA VAL A 10 20.12 -57.20 -12.84
C VAL A 10 19.88 -55.76 -12.31
N ILE A 11 19.77 -54.75 -13.20
CA ILE A 11 19.42 -53.39 -12.77
C ILE A 11 17.96 -53.31 -12.33
N ALA A 12 17.05 -54.02 -13.00
CA ALA A 12 15.64 -54.08 -12.57
C ALA A 12 15.45 -54.81 -11.24
N SER A 13 16.32 -55.80 -10.90
CA SER A 13 16.27 -56.51 -9.62
C SER A 13 16.93 -55.72 -8.48
N LEU A 14 17.83 -54.76 -8.76
CA LEU A 14 18.39 -53.83 -7.78
C LEU A 14 17.44 -52.66 -7.43
N PHE A 15 16.47 -52.35 -8.31
CA PHE A 15 15.40 -51.37 -8.00
C PHE A 15 14.17 -52.01 -7.34
N ALA A 16 14.08 -53.35 -7.24
CA ALA A 16 12.93 -54.04 -6.69
C ALA A 16 13.02 -54.35 -5.20
N CYS A 17 14.07 -53.90 -4.50
CA CYS A 17 14.22 -54.10 -3.03
C CYS A 17 14.63 -52.80 -2.33
N LYS A 18 13.95 -51.65 -2.57
CA LYS A 18 13.79 -50.69 -1.50
C LYS A 18 12.76 -51.27 -0.54
N ARG A 19 13.20 -51.73 0.64
CA ARG A 19 12.29 -51.92 1.78
C ARG A 19 11.51 -50.62 1.88
N LYS A 20 10.18 -50.69 1.75
CA LYS A 20 9.29 -49.58 2.04
C LYS A 20 9.55 -49.23 3.51
N GLU A 21 10.24 -48.11 3.74
CA GLU A 21 10.37 -47.60 5.11
C GLU A 21 8.96 -47.37 5.63
N ILE A 22 8.66 -47.91 6.80
CA ILE A 22 7.35 -47.79 7.45
C ILE A 22 7.26 -46.32 7.91
N SER A 23 6.35 -45.56 7.35
CA SER A 23 6.02 -44.22 7.84
C SER A 23 5.39 -44.32 9.23
N LEU A 24 5.66 -43.34 10.12
CA LEU A 24 4.97 -43.26 11.40
C LEU A 24 3.46 -43.15 11.24
N LEU A 25 2.99 -42.53 10.15
CA LEU A 25 1.56 -42.45 9.83
C LEU A 25 0.92 -43.80 9.49
N ASP A 26 1.73 -44.85 9.11
CA ASP A 26 1.22 -46.21 8.89
C ASP A 26 0.73 -46.89 10.17
N VAL A 27 1.09 -46.38 11.35
CA VAL A 27 0.68 -46.91 12.67
C VAL A 27 -0.33 -46.00 13.38
N VAL A 28 -0.73 -44.86 12.78
CA VAL A 28 -1.76 -43.99 13.33
C VAL A 28 -3.15 -44.58 13.07
N PRO A 29 -4.01 -44.71 14.11
CA PRO A 29 -5.35 -45.27 13.97
C PRO A 29 -6.28 -44.30 13.21
N ILE A 30 -7.28 -44.88 12.50
CA ILE A 30 -8.24 -44.13 11.66
C ILE A 30 -9.09 -43.11 12.45
N ASN A 31 -9.28 -43.33 13.74
CA ASN A 31 -10.05 -42.47 14.64
C ASN A 31 -9.22 -41.37 15.31
N ALA A 32 -7.96 -41.19 14.90
CA ALA A 32 -7.17 -40.06 15.38
C ALA A 32 -7.79 -38.70 14.95
N GLU A 33 -7.80 -37.74 15.88
CA GLU A 33 -8.39 -36.43 15.67
C GLU A 33 -7.33 -35.34 15.46
N VAL A 34 -6.15 -35.46 16.09
CA VAL A 34 -5.03 -34.55 15.96
C VAL A 34 -3.75 -35.33 15.73
N ILE A 35 -3.00 -34.95 14.72
CA ILE A 35 -1.71 -35.54 14.39
C ILE A 35 -0.74 -34.42 14.10
N VAL A 36 0.42 -34.43 14.77
CA VAL A 36 1.54 -33.50 14.49
C VAL A 36 2.74 -34.32 14.09
N GLU A 37 3.20 -34.19 12.87
CA GLU A 37 4.37 -34.88 12.32
C GLU A 37 5.51 -33.90 12.09
N SER A 38 6.70 -34.23 12.64
CA SER A 38 7.93 -33.42 12.41
C SER A 38 9.18 -34.23 12.73
N SER A 39 10.29 -33.90 12.09
CA SER A 39 11.64 -34.31 12.50
C SER A 39 12.37 -33.21 13.29
N ASP A 40 11.77 -32.05 13.45
CA ASP A 40 12.29 -30.93 14.25
C ASP A 40 11.74 -31.04 15.70
N SER A 41 12.67 -31.20 16.63
CA SER A 41 12.35 -31.26 18.06
C SER A 41 11.66 -29.99 18.57
N THR A 42 11.97 -28.84 17.99
CA THR A 42 11.39 -27.55 18.36
C THR A 42 9.89 -27.49 18.02
N VAL A 43 9.50 -28.01 16.85
CA VAL A 43 8.12 -28.11 16.42
C VAL A 43 7.33 -29.04 17.36
N ILE A 44 7.87 -30.21 17.67
CA ILE A 44 7.23 -31.17 18.57
C ILE A 44 7.02 -30.57 19.98
N MET A 45 8.05 -29.90 20.54
CA MET A 45 7.95 -29.24 21.84
C MET A 45 6.98 -28.07 21.85
N LEU A 46 6.90 -27.33 20.74
CA LEU A 46 5.94 -26.25 20.58
C LEU A 46 4.50 -26.79 20.63
N PHE A 47 4.22 -27.87 19.89
CA PHE A 47 2.90 -28.47 19.87
C PHE A 47 2.56 -29.21 21.18
N ASP A 48 3.54 -29.82 21.87
CA ASP A 48 3.33 -30.31 23.24
C ASP A 48 2.79 -29.20 24.16
N SER A 49 3.41 -28.03 24.10
CA SER A 49 2.97 -26.86 24.86
C SER A 49 1.62 -26.31 24.43
N LEU A 50 1.38 -26.18 23.11
CA LEU A 50 0.14 -25.63 22.57
C LEU A 50 -1.08 -26.52 22.81
N LEU A 51 -0.90 -27.83 22.70
CA LEU A 51 -1.95 -28.83 22.87
C LEU A 51 -2.06 -29.32 24.31
N ASN A 52 -1.12 -28.95 25.20
CA ASN A 52 -0.96 -29.50 26.53
C ASN A 52 -0.92 -31.05 26.53
N ALA A 53 -0.16 -31.58 25.56
CA ALA A 53 -0.14 -33.02 25.26
C ALA A 53 0.57 -33.86 26.35
N GLN A 54 1.50 -33.25 27.12
CA GLN A 54 2.26 -33.88 28.20
C GLN A 54 3.03 -35.12 27.73
N ILE A 55 3.69 -35.03 26.57
CA ILE A 55 4.48 -36.10 25.98
C ILE A 55 5.73 -36.41 26.81
N ASP A 56 6.27 -37.62 26.65
CA ASP A 56 7.56 -37.97 27.25
C ASP A 56 8.71 -37.30 26.52
N LYS A 57 9.24 -36.23 27.11
CA LYS A 57 10.31 -35.40 26.53
C LYS A 57 11.63 -36.15 26.35
N ALA A 58 11.83 -37.26 27.03
CA ALA A 58 13.01 -38.11 26.87
C ALA A 58 13.03 -38.84 25.53
N LEU A 59 11.89 -38.93 24.84
CA LEU A 59 11.75 -39.55 23.53
C LEU A 59 11.91 -38.56 22.37
N VAL A 60 12.00 -37.24 22.65
CA VAL A 60 12.13 -36.22 21.62
C VAL A 60 13.59 -36.13 21.18
N ALA A 61 13.84 -36.38 19.90
CA ALA A 61 15.19 -36.36 19.29
C ALA A 61 15.18 -35.60 17.97
N ASP A 62 16.08 -34.61 17.84
CA ASP A 62 16.18 -33.80 16.63
C ASP A 62 16.71 -34.61 15.44
N GLY A 63 16.12 -34.37 14.26
CA GLY A 63 16.47 -35.09 13.03
C GLY A 63 15.83 -36.48 12.88
N GLU A 64 15.13 -37.00 13.90
CA GLU A 64 14.39 -38.26 13.82
C GLU A 64 12.90 -37.99 13.61
N PRO A 65 12.20 -38.76 12.76
CA PRO A 65 10.75 -38.62 12.59
C PRO A 65 9.99 -38.81 13.90
N MET A 66 9.10 -37.93 14.24
CA MET A 66 8.28 -37.95 15.44
C MET A 66 6.83 -37.57 15.10
N VAL A 67 5.86 -38.22 15.77
CA VAL A 67 4.44 -37.89 15.58
C VAL A 67 3.75 -37.82 16.95
N ILE A 68 3.15 -36.69 17.26
CA ILE A 68 2.17 -36.55 18.35
C ILE A 68 0.80 -36.96 17.80
N VAL A 69 0.11 -37.89 18.47
CA VAL A 69 -1.23 -38.36 18.08
C VAL A 69 -2.19 -38.17 19.24
N ARG A 70 -3.38 -37.65 18.94
CA ARG A 70 -4.53 -37.67 19.86
C ARG A 70 -5.59 -38.65 19.35
N VAL A 71 -5.93 -39.61 20.17
CA VAL A 71 -7.05 -40.52 19.94
C VAL A 71 -8.14 -40.22 20.98
N PRO A 72 -9.44 -40.11 20.58
CA PRO A 72 -10.53 -39.99 21.55
C PRO A 72 -10.43 -41.07 22.65
N GLU A 73 -10.71 -40.69 23.90
CA GLU A 73 -10.67 -41.54 25.08
C GLU A 73 -9.27 -42.01 25.53
N GLU A 74 -8.26 -42.10 24.65
CA GLU A 74 -6.89 -42.50 24.97
C GLU A 74 -5.96 -41.31 25.29
N GLY A 75 -6.29 -40.12 24.78
CA GLY A 75 -5.49 -38.91 24.96
C GLY A 75 -4.34 -38.75 23.95
N PHE A 76 -3.27 -38.04 24.34
CA PHE A 76 -2.10 -37.80 23.51
C PHE A 76 -1.02 -38.85 23.73
N SER A 77 -0.34 -39.24 22.65
CA SER A 77 0.85 -40.09 22.67
C SER A 77 1.90 -39.59 21.70
N LEU A 78 3.19 -39.90 21.95
CA LEU A 78 4.30 -39.61 21.05
C LEU A 78 4.80 -40.92 20.42
N LEU A 79 4.81 -40.97 19.11
CA LEU A 79 5.35 -42.07 18.30
C LEU A 79 6.71 -41.65 17.73
N THR A 80 7.76 -42.48 17.93
CA THR A 80 9.12 -42.17 17.44
C THR A 80 9.73 -43.29 16.61
N LYS A 81 9.33 -44.58 16.83
CA LYS A 81 9.88 -45.72 16.12
C LYS A 81 8.78 -46.78 15.88
N PRO A 82 8.21 -46.85 14.65
CA PRO A 82 7.16 -47.80 14.36
C PRO A 82 7.72 -49.23 14.35
N SER A 83 7.01 -50.15 14.98
CA SER A 83 7.27 -51.58 14.88
C SER A 83 6.13 -52.30 14.15
N LYS A 84 6.40 -53.49 13.60
CA LYS A 84 5.34 -54.28 12.93
C LYS A 84 4.17 -54.66 13.86
N LYS A 85 4.38 -54.60 15.17
CA LYS A 85 3.35 -54.88 16.16
C LYS A 85 2.39 -53.69 16.38
N ASP A 86 2.78 -52.49 15.95
CA ASP A 86 2.01 -51.27 16.15
C ASP A 86 1.04 -51.00 14.99
N PHE A 87 1.00 -51.88 13.96
CA PHE A 87 0.06 -51.73 12.85
C PHE A 87 -1.38 -51.90 13.34
N GLN A 88 -2.18 -50.90 13.08
CA GLN A 88 -3.62 -50.91 13.32
C GLN A 88 -4.35 -51.71 12.23
N GLU A 89 -5.48 -52.36 12.57
CA GLU A 89 -6.36 -53.03 11.60
C GLU A 89 -6.92 -52.00 10.59
N GLN A 90 -7.23 -50.80 11.06
CA GLN A 90 -7.63 -49.63 10.23
C GLN A 90 -6.68 -48.47 10.50
N LYS A 91 -6.02 -48.03 9.45
CA LYS A 91 -5.03 -46.94 9.48
C LYS A 91 -5.67 -45.62 9.08
N ILE A 92 -5.01 -44.53 9.44
CA ILE A 92 -5.43 -43.17 9.02
C ILE A 92 -5.53 -43.04 7.50
N TYR A 93 -4.68 -43.72 6.73
CA TYR A 93 -4.73 -43.71 5.26
C TYR A 93 -5.94 -44.43 4.65
N ASP A 94 -6.69 -45.21 5.43
CA ASP A 94 -7.93 -45.84 4.99
C ASP A 94 -9.09 -44.84 4.99
N ASP A 95 -8.92 -43.68 5.60
CA ASP A 95 -9.83 -42.53 5.44
C ASP A 95 -9.57 -41.87 4.08
N PRO A 96 -10.54 -41.91 3.13
CA PRO A 96 -10.35 -41.41 1.79
C PRO A 96 -10.14 -39.88 1.73
N ASP A 97 -10.71 -39.16 2.66
CA ASP A 97 -10.57 -37.71 2.76
C ASP A 97 -9.18 -37.31 3.26
N PHE A 98 -8.67 -38.05 4.26
CA PHE A 98 -7.29 -37.93 4.70
C PHE A 98 -6.31 -38.18 3.55
N ALA A 99 -6.46 -39.32 2.86
CA ALA A 99 -5.58 -39.74 1.76
C ALA A 99 -5.61 -38.72 0.58
N ARG A 100 -6.74 -38.05 0.38
CA ARG A 100 -6.88 -36.98 -0.66
C ARG A 100 -6.16 -35.69 -0.25
N LEU A 101 -6.40 -35.21 0.96
CA LEU A 101 -5.82 -33.96 1.45
C LEU A 101 -4.32 -34.03 1.69
N GLN A 102 -3.82 -35.18 2.17
CA GLN A 102 -2.40 -35.38 2.43
C GLN A 102 -1.52 -35.12 1.19
N LYS A 103 -2.08 -35.29 -0.02
CA LYS A 103 -1.39 -35.00 -1.28
C LYS A 103 -1.20 -33.50 -1.55
N THR A 104 -1.85 -32.63 -0.78
CA THR A 104 -1.74 -31.17 -0.93
C THR A 104 -0.62 -30.57 -0.08
N LEU A 105 -0.02 -31.36 0.81
CA LEU A 105 1.04 -30.91 1.71
C LEU A 105 2.39 -30.74 1.00
N GLY A 106 3.20 -29.80 1.46
CA GLY A 106 4.55 -29.55 0.99
C GLY A 106 5.52 -30.66 1.38
N GLN A 107 6.60 -30.86 0.61
CA GLN A 107 7.61 -31.88 0.87
C GLN A 107 8.81 -31.38 1.69
N ASN A 108 9.05 -30.05 1.70
CA ASN A 108 10.21 -29.42 2.33
C ASN A 108 9.74 -28.40 3.37
N VAL A 109 9.09 -28.89 4.41
CA VAL A 109 8.56 -28.10 5.53
C VAL A 109 9.00 -28.71 6.86
N ASP A 110 8.97 -27.93 7.93
CA ASP A 110 9.46 -28.35 9.25
C ASP A 110 8.52 -29.34 9.93
N GLY A 111 7.26 -29.41 9.49
CA GLY A 111 6.30 -30.38 10.00
C GLY A 111 4.92 -30.24 9.38
N HIS A 112 4.02 -31.12 9.79
CA HIS A 112 2.62 -31.12 9.36
C HIS A 112 1.69 -31.21 10.57
N LEU A 113 0.56 -30.48 10.49
CA LEU A 113 -0.56 -30.58 11.41
C LEU A 113 -1.79 -31.14 10.67
N TYR A 114 -2.36 -32.19 11.18
CA TYR A 114 -3.60 -32.77 10.71
C TYR A 114 -4.63 -32.68 11.84
N TYR A 115 -5.79 -32.14 11.53
CA TYR A 115 -6.86 -31.96 12.48
C TYR A 115 -8.19 -32.37 11.86
N LYS A 116 -9.01 -33.11 12.61
CA LYS A 116 -10.35 -33.55 12.22
C LYS A 116 -11.37 -33.19 13.29
N ASP A 117 -12.45 -32.59 12.84
CA ASP A 117 -13.64 -32.37 13.67
C ASP A 117 -14.93 -32.73 12.89
N THR A 118 -16.06 -32.28 13.41
CA THR A 118 -17.37 -32.50 12.76
C THR A 118 -17.51 -31.79 11.41
N GLN A 119 -16.65 -30.82 11.11
CA GLN A 119 -16.66 -30.07 9.85
C GLN A 119 -15.86 -30.77 8.76
N GLY A 120 -14.87 -31.57 9.11
CA GLY A 120 -14.00 -32.32 8.21
C GLY A 120 -12.52 -32.27 8.60
N TRP A 121 -11.67 -32.67 7.65
CA TRP A 121 -10.21 -32.61 7.82
C TRP A 121 -9.64 -31.26 7.46
N VAL A 122 -8.66 -30.81 8.26
CA VAL A 122 -7.74 -29.70 7.97
C VAL A 122 -6.33 -30.25 8.00
N MET A 123 -5.52 -29.97 6.97
CA MET A 123 -4.11 -30.36 6.89
C MET A 123 -3.27 -29.15 6.54
N LEU A 124 -2.27 -28.89 7.37
CA LEU A 124 -1.44 -27.69 7.30
C LEU A 124 0.05 -28.05 7.33
N ASP A 125 0.80 -27.39 6.47
CA ASP A 125 2.25 -27.29 6.58
C ASP A 125 2.60 -26.37 7.76
N VAL A 126 3.59 -26.72 8.54
CA VAL A 126 4.05 -25.97 9.72
C VAL A 126 5.36 -25.28 9.39
N LEU A 127 5.37 -23.96 9.52
CA LEU A 127 6.49 -23.08 9.17
C LEU A 127 6.82 -22.20 10.39
N PRO A 128 7.72 -22.63 11.27
CA PRO A 128 8.19 -21.80 12.38
C PRO A 128 9.03 -20.63 11.85
N GLU A 129 8.75 -19.44 12.35
CA GLU A 129 9.51 -18.23 12.06
C GLU A 129 10.00 -17.59 13.37
N LYS A 130 10.95 -16.68 13.28
CA LYS A 130 11.42 -15.92 14.45
C LYS A 130 10.23 -15.15 15.05
N ASN A 131 9.81 -15.51 16.26
CA ASN A 131 8.66 -14.94 17.00
C ASN A 131 7.28 -15.18 16.38
N ALA A 132 7.15 -16.11 15.43
CA ALA A 132 5.86 -16.46 14.84
C ALA A 132 5.80 -17.94 14.44
N LEU A 133 4.58 -18.45 14.35
CA LEU A 133 4.27 -19.74 13.76
C LEU A 133 3.26 -19.50 12.64
N VAL A 134 3.62 -19.87 11.42
CA VAL A 134 2.72 -19.83 10.26
C VAL A 134 2.36 -21.26 9.89
N MET A 135 1.07 -21.52 9.70
CA MET A 135 0.59 -22.82 9.24
C MET A 135 -0.38 -22.59 8.08
N ASN A 136 -0.16 -23.27 6.96
CA ASN A 136 -1.01 -23.10 5.80
C ASN A 136 -1.25 -24.42 5.07
N GLY A 137 -2.41 -24.54 4.45
CA GLY A 137 -2.80 -25.75 3.73
C GLY A 137 -4.28 -25.77 3.37
N TYR A 138 -4.92 -26.91 3.47
CA TYR A 138 -6.29 -27.06 3.01
C TYR A 138 -7.20 -27.74 4.01
N ALA A 139 -8.47 -27.29 4.01
CA ALA A 139 -9.58 -27.95 4.68
C ALA A 139 -10.54 -28.53 3.64
N MET A 140 -11.19 -29.63 4.00
CA MET A 140 -12.21 -30.27 3.18
C MET A 140 -13.48 -30.48 4.00
N ALA A 141 -14.62 -30.04 3.46
CA ALA A 141 -15.91 -30.18 4.11
C ALA A 141 -16.30 -31.68 4.26
N ALA A 142 -16.71 -32.09 5.47
CA ALA A 142 -17.12 -33.46 5.75
C ALA A 142 -18.35 -33.84 4.92
N ASP A 143 -19.34 -32.96 4.83
CA ASP A 143 -20.60 -33.21 4.12
C ASP A 143 -21.28 -31.88 3.68
N SER A 144 -22.55 -31.97 3.26
CA SER A 144 -23.35 -30.83 2.82
C SER A 144 -23.73 -29.86 3.94
N THR A 145 -23.60 -30.27 5.21
CA THR A 145 -23.95 -29.42 6.37
C THR A 145 -22.76 -28.63 6.90
N SER A 146 -21.56 -28.92 6.41
CA SER A 146 -20.34 -28.20 6.79
C SER A 146 -20.42 -26.69 6.52
N VAL A 147 -20.02 -25.89 7.49
CA VAL A 147 -19.96 -24.41 7.40
C VAL A 147 -18.99 -23.90 6.32
N TRP A 148 -18.10 -24.76 5.81
CA TRP A 148 -17.17 -24.43 4.73
C TRP A 148 -17.81 -24.55 3.33
N ARG A 149 -18.92 -25.28 3.21
CA ARG A 149 -19.63 -25.54 1.94
C ARG A 149 -20.05 -24.27 1.20
N PRO A 150 -20.64 -23.27 1.88
CA PRO A 150 -21.06 -22.02 1.26
C PRO A 150 -19.89 -21.23 0.63
N LEU A 151 -18.67 -21.42 1.10
CA LEU A 151 -17.49 -20.73 0.57
C LEU A 151 -17.12 -21.18 -0.86
N LYS A 152 -17.52 -22.40 -1.25
CA LYS A 152 -17.18 -23.00 -2.56
C LYS A 152 -17.46 -22.09 -3.76
N TYR A 153 -18.50 -21.27 -3.68
CA TYR A 153 -18.96 -20.40 -4.76
C TYR A 153 -18.55 -18.94 -4.59
N GLN A 154 -17.70 -18.65 -3.60
CA GLN A 154 -17.25 -17.31 -3.30
C GLN A 154 -15.81 -17.10 -3.77
N LEU A 155 -15.49 -15.91 -4.28
CA LEU A 155 -14.10 -15.50 -4.46
C LEU A 155 -13.61 -14.79 -3.19
N PRO A 156 -12.34 -15.01 -2.79
CA PRO A 156 -11.73 -14.29 -1.68
C PRO A 156 -11.69 -12.78 -1.96
N VAL A 157 -11.92 -11.97 -0.93
CA VAL A 157 -11.96 -10.51 -1.00
C VAL A 157 -10.86 -9.94 -0.10
N LYS A 158 -10.21 -8.86 -0.56
CA LYS A 158 -9.26 -8.11 0.27
C LYS A 158 -10.00 -7.47 1.43
N ASN A 159 -9.48 -7.65 2.65
CA ASN A 159 -10.08 -7.07 3.85
C ASN A 159 -9.85 -5.55 3.88
N SER A 160 -10.83 -4.78 3.40
CA SER A 160 -10.78 -3.31 3.41
C SER A 160 -11.34 -2.69 4.69
N VAL A 161 -12.02 -3.48 5.53
CA VAL A 161 -12.62 -2.98 6.78
C VAL A 161 -11.54 -2.50 7.77
N VAL A 162 -10.32 -3.03 7.69
CA VAL A 162 -9.18 -2.56 8.49
C VAL A 162 -8.88 -1.07 8.32
N ASN A 163 -9.29 -0.46 7.19
CA ASN A 163 -9.10 0.96 6.91
C ASN A 163 -10.00 1.89 7.72
N ILE A 164 -11.02 1.37 8.40
CA ILE A 164 -11.92 2.14 9.26
C ILE A 164 -11.90 1.69 10.72
N LEU A 165 -11.40 0.48 11.00
CA LEU A 165 -11.28 -0.01 12.38
C LEU A 165 -10.24 0.81 13.15
N PRO A 166 -10.52 1.19 14.41
CA PRO A 166 -9.54 1.88 15.26
C PRO A 166 -8.23 1.11 15.43
N THR A 167 -7.11 1.83 15.53
CA THR A 167 -5.76 1.26 15.63
C THR A 167 -5.55 0.30 16.80
N ASP A 168 -6.36 0.44 17.87
CA ASP A 168 -6.34 -0.41 19.07
C ASP A 168 -7.38 -1.55 19.02
N THR A 169 -7.82 -1.93 17.82
CA THR A 169 -8.67 -3.10 17.60
C THR A 169 -7.94 -4.36 18.02
N ARG A 170 -8.58 -5.16 18.89
CA ARG A 170 -8.02 -6.40 19.45
C ARG A 170 -8.72 -7.66 18.98
N TYR A 171 -9.89 -7.52 18.40
CA TYR A 171 -10.68 -8.62 17.87
C TYR A 171 -11.36 -8.19 16.59
N MET A 172 -11.33 -9.08 15.60
CA MET A 172 -12.02 -8.88 14.34
C MET A 172 -12.49 -10.22 13.80
N GLN A 173 -13.78 -10.32 13.48
CA GLN A 173 -14.36 -11.42 12.72
C GLN A 173 -14.90 -10.84 11.42
N HIS A 174 -14.18 -11.04 10.34
CA HIS A 174 -14.47 -10.48 9.03
C HIS A 174 -14.95 -11.55 8.06
N GLN A 175 -15.95 -11.22 7.27
CA GLN A 175 -16.50 -12.02 6.17
C GLN A 175 -16.45 -11.18 4.90
N GLY A 176 -15.64 -11.59 3.91
CA GLY A 176 -15.50 -10.94 2.61
C GLY A 176 -15.94 -11.88 1.49
N MET A 177 -17.00 -11.52 0.76
CA MET A 177 -17.62 -12.38 -0.23
C MET A 177 -17.82 -11.66 -1.56
N SER A 178 -17.58 -12.37 -2.66
CA SER A 178 -17.87 -11.86 -4.00
C SER A 178 -19.38 -11.68 -4.25
N ASP A 179 -20.19 -12.49 -3.58
CA ASP A 179 -21.65 -12.40 -3.55
C ASP A 179 -22.13 -12.67 -2.12
N TYR A 180 -22.23 -11.59 -1.31
CA TYR A 180 -22.59 -11.70 0.09
C TYR A 180 -24.03 -12.20 0.27
N ALA A 181 -24.95 -11.81 -0.59
CA ALA A 181 -26.35 -12.22 -0.50
C ALA A 181 -26.50 -13.74 -0.70
N SER A 182 -25.83 -14.32 -1.67
CA SER A 182 -25.81 -15.77 -1.90
C SER A 182 -25.17 -16.54 -0.73
N TYR A 183 -24.04 -16.07 -0.21
CA TYR A 183 -23.42 -16.66 0.97
C TYR A 183 -24.35 -16.63 2.19
N TRP A 184 -24.96 -15.47 2.46
CA TRP A 184 -25.88 -15.26 3.58
C TRP A 184 -27.10 -16.18 3.57
N GLN A 185 -27.65 -16.52 2.39
CA GLN A 185 -28.77 -17.46 2.27
C GLN A 185 -28.50 -18.82 2.90
N SER A 186 -27.24 -19.23 3.03
CA SER A 186 -26.83 -20.54 3.55
C SER A 186 -27.03 -20.69 5.07
N PHE A 187 -27.09 -19.58 5.81
CA PHE A 187 -27.14 -19.60 7.28
C PHE A 187 -28.23 -18.70 7.87
N ARG A 188 -29.00 -17.98 7.02
CA ARG A 188 -30.05 -17.08 7.48
C ARG A 188 -31.15 -17.80 8.25
N ASP A 189 -31.72 -17.13 9.25
CA ASP A 189 -33.00 -17.49 9.85
C ASP A 189 -34.12 -16.88 8.99
N ALA A 190 -34.68 -17.69 8.10
CA ALA A 190 -35.69 -17.23 7.13
C ALA A 190 -36.94 -16.63 7.81
N ASP A 191 -37.37 -17.16 8.95
CA ASP A 191 -38.55 -16.71 9.67
C ASP A 191 -38.30 -15.33 10.32
N LYS A 192 -37.12 -15.13 10.94
CA LYS A 192 -36.74 -13.83 11.50
C LYS A 192 -36.65 -12.76 10.42
N VAL A 193 -36.03 -13.08 9.30
CA VAL A 193 -35.87 -12.15 8.17
C VAL A 193 -37.25 -11.80 7.57
N ALA A 194 -38.14 -12.77 7.38
CA ALA A 194 -39.49 -12.53 6.90
C ALA A 194 -40.29 -11.65 7.87
N ALA A 195 -40.20 -11.90 9.18
CA ALA A 195 -40.80 -11.06 10.20
C ALA A 195 -40.26 -9.64 10.19
N PHE A 196 -38.91 -9.48 10.05
CA PHE A 196 -38.27 -8.19 9.92
C PHE A 196 -38.74 -7.42 8.68
N ASN A 197 -38.72 -8.06 7.51
CA ASN A 197 -39.16 -7.46 6.25
C ASN A 197 -40.62 -6.99 6.34
N LYS A 198 -41.51 -7.81 6.94
CA LYS A 198 -42.92 -7.44 7.17
C LYS A 198 -43.06 -6.25 8.13
N LYS A 199 -42.30 -6.27 9.24
CA LYS A 199 -42.37 -5.23 10.28
C LYS A 199 -41.95 -3.86 9.75
N TYR A 200 -40.87 -3.82 8.98
CA TYR A 200 -40.31 -2.55 8.50
C TYR A 200 -40.66 -2.22 7.04
N GLY A 201 -41.42 -3.10 6.38
CA GLY A 201 -41.85 -2.91 4.99
C GLY A 201 -40.65 -2.81 4.03
N THR A 202 -39.63 -3.62 4.26
CA THR A 202 -38.36 -3.63 3.49
C THR A 202 -38.09 -4.99 2.88
N ASP A 203 -36.98 -5.12 2.16
CA ASP A 203 -36.49 -6.35 1.58
C ASP A 203 -34.97 -6.36 1.81
N VAL A 204 -34.54 -7.05 2.87
CA VAL A 204 -33.16 -7.11 3.31
C VAL A 204 -32.29 -7.69 2.21
N GLU A 205 -32.72 -8.80 1.58
CA GLU A 205 -31.93 -9.50 0.58
C GLU A 205 -31.64 -8.64 -0.64
N ASN A 206 -32.70 -8.10 -1.28
CA ASN A 206 -32.58 -7.39 -2.55
C ASN A 206 -32.22 -5.91 -2.41
N LYS A 207 -32.30 -5.31 -1.20
CA LYS A 207 -32.02 -3.89 -1.00
C LYS A 207 -30.82 -3.58 -0.12
N LEU A 208 -30.41 -4.53 0.73
CA LEU A 208 -29.24 -4.36 1.59
C LEU A 208 -28.12 -5.32 1.15
N LEU A 209 -28.34 -6.62 1.27
CA LEU A 209 -27.25 -7.62 1.20
C LEU A 209 -26.59 -7.72 -0.18
N VAL A 210 -27.34 -7.54 -1.27
CA VAL A 210 -26.77 -7.49 -2.63
C VAL A 210 -25.81 -6.31 -2.84
N ASN A 211 -25.90 -5.30 -1.97
CA ASN A 211 -25.06 -4.09 -2.02
C ASN A 211 -23.92 -4.13 -1.02
N LEU A 212 -23.65 -5.28 -0.37
CA LEU A 212 -22.54 -5.47 0.55
C LEU A 212 -21.52 -6.45 -0.03
N SER A 213 -20.25 -6.24 0.29
CA SER A 213 -19.16 -7.18 -0.04
C SER A 213 -18.44 -7.69 1.21
N GLU A 214 -18.42 -6.90 2.26
CA GLU A 214 -17.73 -7.26 3.49
C GLU A 214 -18.63 -6.94 4.69
N VAL A 215 -18.57 -7.82 5.70
CA VAL A 215 -19.20 -7.61 7.01
C VAL A 215 -18.21 -7.98 8.10
N CYS A 216 -18.14 -7.19 9.15
CA CYS A 216 -17.18 -7.37 10.23
C CYS A 216 -17.79 -7.06 11.59
N LEU A 217 -17.52 -7.91 12.57
CA LEU A 217 -17.64 -7.63 13.99
C LEU A 217 -16.26 -7.34 14.55
N ALA A 218 -16.05 -6.19 15.16
CA ALA A 218 -14.79 -5.83 15.78
C ALA A 218 -14.95 -5.40 17.23
N LYS A 219 -13.85 -5.54 18.02
CA LYS A 219 -13.77 -5.04 19.40
C LYS A 219 -12.50 -4.22 19.55
N PHE A 220 -12.63 -3.02 20.11
CA PHE A 220 -11.52 -2.10 20.28
C PHE A 220 -11.56 -1.38 21.64
N GLY A 221 -10.45 -0.75 21.98
CA GLY A 221 -10.28 -0.03 23.24
C GLY A 221 -10.15 -0.94 24.45
N LYS A 222 -9.81 -0.34 25.60
CA LYS A 222 -9.66 -1.06 26.88
C LYS A 222 -10.96 -1.67 27.38
N SER A 223 -12.09 -1.08 27.02
CA SER A 223 -13.44 -1.53 27.42
C SER A 223 -14.05 -2.53 26.44
N ASN A 224 -13.30 -3.02 25.44
CA ASN A 224 -13.79 -3.95 24.40
C ASN A 224 -15.11 -3.49 23.75
N ARG A 225 -15.19 -2.22 23.34
CA ARG A 225 -16.35 -1.69 22.64
C ARG A 225 -16.55 -2.42 21.32
N GLU A 226 -17.78 -2.75 21.04
CA GLU A 226 -18.14 -3.53 19.88
C GLU A 226 -18.62 -2.66 18.71
N LEU A 227 -18.23 -3.05 17.53
CA LEU A 227 -18.47 -2.37 16.29
C LEU A 227 -18.88 -3.35 15.21
N PHE A 228 -19.99 -3.07 14.54
CA PHE A 228 -20.35 -3.70 13.29
C PHE A 228 -19.99 -2.78 12.14
N VAL A 229 -19.31 -3.31 11.14
CA VAL A 229 -18.95 -2.59 9.93
C VAL A 229 -19.33 -3.42 8.71
N ALA A 230 -19.99 -2.79 7.74
CA ALA A 230 -20.23 -3.41 6.44
C ALA A 230 -19.70 -2.50 5.32
N ARG A 231 -18.99 -3.08 4.37
CA ARG A 231 -18.54 -2.37 3.16
C ARG A 231 -19.64 -2.43 2.10
N MET A 232 -19.98 -1.27 1.56
CA MET A 232 -21.02 -1.11 0.58
C MET A 232 -20.46 -1.06 -0.84
N ASN A 233 -21.04 -1.83 -1.76
CA ASN A 233 -20.79 -1.73 -3.19
C ASN A 233 -21.58 -0.58 -3.82
N ASP A 234 -22.80 -0.33 -3.31
CA ASP A 234 -23.65 0.81 -3.68
C ASP A 234 -24.10 1.55 -2.40
N PRO A 235 -23.36 2.60 -1.97
CA PRO A 235 -23.75 3.41 -0.82
C PRO A 235 -25.15 4.02 -0.96
N SER A 236 -25.56 4.44 -2.16
CA SER A 236 -26.84 5.09 -2.40
C SER A 236 -28.03 4.15 -2.13
N ALA A 237 -27.89 2.87 -2.49
CA ALA A 237 -28.92 1.86 -2.21
C ALA A 237 -29.02 1.56 -0.71
N VAL A 238 -27.90 1.46 -0.01
CA VAL A 238 -27.84 1.22 1.44
C VAL A 238 -28.39 2.42 2.21
N ILE A 239 -28.06 3.65 1.81
CA ILE A 239 -28.66 4.88 2.40
C ILE A 239 -30.18 4.83 2.33
N LYS A 240 -30.74 4.56 1.15
CA LYS A 240 -32.22 4.45 0.98
C LYS A 240 -32.84 3.36 1.85
N PHE A 241 -32.12 2.24 2.05
CA PHE A 241 -32.54 1.19 2.95
C PHE A 241 -32.56 1.67 4.40
N MET A 242 -31.50 2.32 4.87
CA MET A 242 -31.33 2.85 6.23
C MET A 242 -32.37 3.98 6.51
N ASP A 243 -32.60 4.87 5.55
CA ASP A 243 -33.61 5.93 5.65
C ASP A 243 -35.01 5.34 5.82
N ARG A 244 -35.31 4.27 5.07
CA ARG A 244 -36.60 3.56 5.24
C ARG A 244 -36.72 2.89 6.60
N LEU A 245 -35.66 2.25 7.08
CA LEU A 245 -35.63 1.68 8.41
C LEU A 245 -35.84 2.76 9.48
N ALA A 246 -35.10 3.88 9.37
CA ALA A 246 -35.22 5.03 10.28
C ALA A 246 -36.62 5.63 10.28
N SER A 247 -37.26 5.74 9.11
CA SER A 247 -38.68 6.26 9.00
C SER A 247 -39.68 5.39 9.71
N LYS A 248 -39.42 4.09 9.88
CA LYS A 248 -40.33 3.12 10.52
C LYS A 248 -40.03 2.88 12.00
N THR A 249 -38.73 2.96 12.38
CA THR A 249 -38.33 2.83 13.80
C THR A 249 -38.49 4.15 14.56
N GLY A 250 -38.45 5.29 13.88
CA GLY A 250 -38.18 6.61 14.45
C GLY A 250 -36.72 6.82 14.74
N VAL A 251 -36.25 8.06 14.64
CA VAL A 251 -34.89 8.46 15.04
C VAL A 251 -34.96 9.03 16.45
N ALA A 252 -34.38 8.36 17.42
CA ALA A 252 -34.34 8.81 18.81
C ALA A 252 -33.44 10.03 18.99
N ASN A 253 -32.32 10.07 18.28
CA ASN A 253 -31.35 11.17 18.28
C ASN A 253 -30.59 11.21 16.97
N SER A 254 -30.16 12.42 16.56
CA SER A 254 -29.22 12.60 15.44
C SER A 254 -28.25 13.72 15.74
N GLN A 255 -27.02 13.58 15.27
CA GLN A 255 -25.98 14.60 15.41
C GLN A 255 -24.98 14.49 14.27
N THR A 256 -24.17 15.53 14.09
CA THR A 256 -23.09 15.54 13.10
C THR A 256 -21.73 15.48 13.82
N CYS A 257 -20.83 14.65 13.32
CA CYS A 257 -19.46 14.55 13.80
C CYS A 257 -18.50 14.56 12.61
N GLN A 258 -17.62 15.56 12.56
CA GLN A 258 -16.56 15.70 11.54
C GLN A 258 -17.06 15.50 10.08
N GLY A 259 -18.26 16.06 9.79
CA GLY A 259 -18.88 16.00 8.46
C GLY A 259 -19.79 14.80 8.21
N TYR A 260 -19.85 13.82 9.10
CA TYR A 260 -20.74 12.66 8.99
C TYR A 260 -21.96 12.79 9.89
N SER A 261 -23.11 12.36 9.39
CA SER A 261 -24.35 12.30 10.16
C SER A 261 -24.43 10.98 10.92
N LEU A 262 -24.72 11.06 12.21
CA LEU A 262 -24.93 9.93 13.10
C LEU A 262 -26.40 9.86 13.49
N PHE A 263 -26.95 8.65 13.54
CA PHE A 263 -28.35 8.40 13.87
C PHE A 263 -28.47 7.34 14.96
N ASP A 264 -29.38 7.56 15.90
CA ASP A 264 -29.74 6.57 16.92
C ASP A 264 -31.18 6.11 16.67
N LEU A 265 -31.36 4.85 16.29
CA LEU A 265 -32.64 4.20 16.08
C LEU A 265 -33.14 3.51 17.37
N GLY A 266 -32.46 3.69 18.49
CA GLY A 266 -32.80 3.07 19.76
C GLY A 266 -32.48 1.57 19.80
N LYS A 267 -33.00 0.91 20.86
CA LYS A 267 -32.80 -0.53 21.04
C LYS A 267 -33.59 -1.31 20.00
N ASN A 268 -32.88 -2.11 19.21
CA ASN A 268 -33.51 -3.03 18.24
C ASN A 268 -32.53 -4.22 17.96
N SER A 269 -33.07 -5.27 17.37
CA SER A 269 -32.36 -6.51 17.06
C SER A 269 -31.92 -6.59 15.60
N PHE A 270 -31.92 -5.49 14.85
CA PHE A 270 -31.69 -5.45 13.41
C PHE A 270 -30.46 -6.28 12.99
N ILE A 271 -29.31 -6.03 13.63
CA ILE A 271 -28.07 -6.70 13.25
C ILE A 271 -28.17 -8.21 13.52
N ALA A 272 -28.63 -8.60 14.69
CA ALA A 272 -28.77 -10.02 15.05
C ALA A 272 -29.84 -10.74 14.23
N ASP A 273 -30.94 -10.08 13.91
CA ASP A 273 -32.01 -10.68 13.11
C ASP A 273 -31.61 -10.90 11.65
N VAL A 274 -30.74 -10.02 11.13
CA VAL A 274 -30.29 -10.08 9.74
C VAL A 274 -28.99 -10.87 9.60
N PHE A 275 -27.99 -10.60 10.40
CA PHE A 275 -26.62 -11.13 10.20
C PHE A 275 -26.30 -12.33 11.08
N GLY A 276 -27.14 -12.66 12.06
CA GLY A 276 -26.98 -13.86 12.91
C GLY A 276 -26.69 -13.55 14.37
N ASN A 277 -26.77 -14.62 15.17
CA ASN A 277 -26.67 -14.52 16.63
C ASN A 277 -25.29 -14.09 17.12
N GLU A 278 -24.22 -14.25 16.33
CA GLU A 278 -22.88 -13.77 16.64
C GLU A 278 -22.83 -12.26 16.84
N TYR A 279 -23.77 -11.51 16.26
CA TYR A 279 -23.88 -10.05 16.38
C TYR A 279 -24.85 -9.58 17.48
N GLN A 280 -25.37 -10.49 18.31
CA GLN A 280 -26.40 -10.19 19.35
C GLN A 280 -25.90 -9.24 20.45
N SER A 281 -24.60 -9.00 20.57
CA SER A 281 -24.02 -8.05 21.52
C SER A 281 -24.27 -6.59 21.13
N ILE A 282 -24.55 -6.31 19.84
CA ILE A 282 -24.91 -4.99 19.36
C ILE A 282 -26.45 -4.83 19.45
N LYS A 283 -26.90 -4.29 20.58
CA LYS A 283 -28.33 -4.18 20.97
C LYS A 283 -28.94 -2.81 20.70
N SER A 284 -28.12 -1.79 20.50
CA SER A 284 -28.55 -0.45 20.11
C SER A 284 -28.14 -0.19 18.67
N CYS A 285 -29.01 0.45 17.89
CA CYS A 285 -28.74 0.71 16.49
C CYS A 285 -28.35 2.19 16.30
N CYS A 286 -27.21 2.57 16.88
CA CYS A 286 -26.55 3.80 16.45
C CYS A 286 -25.78 3.51 15.17
N TYR A 287 -25.98 4.32 14.11
CA TYR A 287 -25.26 4.12 12.85
C TYR A 287 -24.75 5.42 12.24
N ALA A 288 -23.75 5.28 11.42
CA ALA A 288 -23.24 6.30 10.51
C ALA A 288 -22.87 5.66 9.17
N ILE A 289 -22.98 6.43 8.10
CA ILE A 289 -22.40 6.08 6.81
C ILE A 289 -21.15 6.92 6.67
N VAL A 290 -19.99 6.23 6.64
CA VAL A 290 -18.67 6.82 6.54
C VAL A 290 -18.07 6.36 5.22
N ASP A 291 -18.17 7.23 4.22
CA ASP A 291 -17.77 6.95 2.84
C ASP A 291 -18.43 5.66 2.30
N GLN A 292 -17.67 4.60 2.08
CA GLN A 292 -18.19 3.30 1.61
C GLN A 292 -18.54 2.32 2.74
N TYR A 293 -18.56 2.75 4.00
CA TYR A 293 -18.79 1.89 5.14
C TYR A 293 -20.10 2.26 5.86
N LEU A 294 -20.94 1.26 6.11
CA LEU A 294 -22.01 1.34 7.11
C LEU A 294 -21.41 0.91 8.45
N VAL A 295 -21.37 1.82 9.40
CA VAL A 295 -20.81 1.60 10.73
C VAL A 295 -21.91 1.64 11.76
N MET A 296 -21.99 0.63 12.64
CA MET A 296 -23.01 0.54 13.68
C MET A 296 -22.41 0.15 15.02
N ALA A 297 -22.94 0.74 16.10
CA ALA A 297 -22.44 0.54 17.46
C ALA A 297 -23.56 0.66 18.49
N ASN A 298 -23.26 0.30 19.74
CA ASN A 298 -24.16 0.39 20.85
C ASN A 298 -24.38 1.84 21.39
N SER A 299 -23.53 2.80 20.97
CA SER A 299 -23.65 4.19 21.37
C SER A 299 -23.12 5.18 20.34
N MET A 300 -23.59 6.41 20.40
CA MET A 300 -23.14 7.52 19.57
C MET A 300 -21.68 7.89 19.86
N GLU A 301 -21.23 7.83 21.11
CA GLU A 301 -19.86 8.11 21.51
C GLU A 301 -18.88 7.12 20.87
N THR A 302 -19.29 5.84 20.75
CA THR A 302 -18.48 4.83 20.03
C THR A 302 -18.31 5.19 18.57
N LEU A 303 -19.37 5.63 17.89
CA LEU A 303 -19.31 6.08 16.49
C LEU A 303 -18.45 7.33 16.32
N GLN A 304 -18.58 8.32 17.23
CA GLN A 304 -17.75 9.53 17.21
C GLN A 304 -16.27 9.19 17.29
N GLU A 305 -15.90 8.27 18.17
CA GLU A 305 -14.50 7.84 18.30
C GLU A 305 -14.00 7.09 17.06
N VAL A 306 -14.82 6.22 16.47
CA VAL A 306 -14.46 5.53 15.21
C VAL A 306 -14.23 6.55 14.10
N ILE A 307 -15.12 7.54 13.95
CA ILE A 307 -15.00 8.61 12.95
C ILE A 307 -13.75 9.45 13.24
N ALA A 308 -13.49 9.80 14.50
CA ALA A 308 -12.30 10.55 14.90
C ALA A 308 -11.00 9.76 14.59
N CYS A 309 -10.99 8.46 14.86
CA CYS A 309 -9.87 7.58 14.48
C CYS A 309 -9.70 7.52 12.96
N TYR A 310 -10.79 7.35 12.22
CA TYR A 310 -10.78 7.31 10.77
C TYR A 310 -10.24 8.60 10.14
N ARG A 311 -10.76 9.76 10.58
CA ARG A 311 -10.34 11.09 10.09
C ARG A 311 -8.91 11.45 10.47
N SER A 312 -8.42 10.97 11.61
CA SER A 312 -7.04 11.19 12.07
C SER A 312 -6.06 10.09 11.63
N GLY A 313 -6.48 9.16 10.76
CA GLY A 313 -5.62 8.06 10.31
C GLY A 313 -5.17 7.10 11.40
N ARG A 314 -5.86 7.08 12.56
CA ARG A 314 -5.59 6.12 13.64
C ARG A 314 -6.39 4.84 13.42
N THR A 315 -6.13 4.19 12.29
CA THR A 315 -6.82 2.98 11.86
C THR A 315 -5.91 1.76 11.92
N LEU A 316 -6.49 0.57 11.91
CA LEU A 316 -5.77 -0.69 12.09
C LEU A 316 -4.78 -0.96 10.94
N ASP A 317 -5.14 -0.61 9.71
CA ASP A 317 -4.28 -0.72 8.52
C ASP A 317 -3.00 0.13 8.60
N LEU A 318 -3.01 1.18 9.43
CA LEU A 318 -1.87 2.07 9.67
C LEU A 318 -1.10 1.71 10.96
N ASN A 319 -1.56 0.72 11.72
CA ASN A 319 -0.86 0.22 12.89
C ASN A 319 0.36 -0.61 12.46
N GLU A 320 1.56 -0.18 12.83
CA GLU A 320 2.83 -0.81 12.46
C GLU A 320 2.89 -2.29 12.85
N GLY A 321 2.48 -2.59 14.08
CA GLY A 321 2.47 -3.97 14.57
C GLY A 321 1.50 -4.86 13.78
N PHE A 322 0.31 -4.35 13.49
CA PHE A 322 -0.65 -5.08 12.65
C PHE A 322 -0.13 -5.26 11.22
N ARG A 323 0.48 -4.23 10.62
CA ARG A 323 1.06 -4.31 9.26
C ARG A 323 2.17 -5.35 9.18
N THR A 324 3.08 -5.38 10.16
CA THR A 324 4.13 -6.40 10.24
C THR A 324 3.53 -7.80 10.36
N PHE A 325 2.50 -7.97 11.18
CA PHE A 325 1.77 -9.22 11.32
C PHE A 325 1.01 -9.58 10.04
N GLN A 326 0.39 -8.60 9.37
CA GLN A 326 -0.39 -8.77 8.14
C GLN A 326 0.45 -9.33 6.98
N GLN A 327 1.76 -9.09 6.93
CA GLN A 327 2.66 -9.68 5.93
C GLN A 327 2.68 -11.22 5.96
N LYS A 328 2.28 -11.83 7.10
CA LYS A 328 2.15 -13.29 7.28
C LYS A 328 0.75 -13.80 6.97
N MET A 329 -0.18 -12.91 6.71
CA MET A 329 -1.57 -13.20 6.41
C MET A 329 -1.80 -13.27 4.89
N LEU A 330 -2.90 -13.88 4.48
CA LEU A 330 -3.37 -13.83 3.09
C LEU A 330 -3.83 -12.40 2.77
N GLU A 331 -3.49 -11.90 1.60
CA GLU A 331 -3.96 -10.60 1.11
C GLU A 331 -5.49 -10.58 0.94
N SER A 332 -6.07 -11.70 0.50
CA SER A 332 -7.50 -11.88 0.28
C SER A 332 -7.99 -13.17 0.92
N ALA A 333 -9.10 -13.10 1.65
CA ALA A 333 -9.75 -14.24 2.29
C ALA A 333 -11.25 -14.06 2.30
N ASN A 334 -12.01 -15.16 2.44
CA ASN A 334 -13.46 -15.10 2.64
C ASN A 334 -13.82 -14.90 4.10
N ILE A 335 -13.06 -15.53 5.01
CA ILE A 335 -13.23 -15.38 6.44
C ILE A 335 -11.88 -15.03 7.04
N THR A 336 -11.85 -14.05 7.92
CA THR A 336 -10.68 -13.72 8.74
C THR A 336 -11.12 -13.54 10.19
N HIS A 337 -10.60 -14.39 11.06
CA HIS A 337 -10.64 -14.19 12.50
C HIS A 337 -9.29 -13.65 12.96
N PHE A 338 -9.30 -12.57 13.71
CA PHE A 338 -8.10 -11.93 14.26
C PHE A 338 -8.33 -11.64 15.73
N GLU A 339 -7.38 -12.01 16.59
CA GLU A 339 -7.44 -11.75 18.03
C GLU A 339 -6.06 -11.39 18.59
N MET A 340 -6.01 -10.35 19.42
CA MET A 340 -4.86 -9.99 20.24
C MET A 340 -5.22 -10.18 21.71
N LYS A 341 -4.53 -11.11 22.37
CA LYS A 341 -4.78 -11.45 23.77
C LYS A 341 -3.49 -11.86 24.47
N ASP A 342 -3.26 -11.34 25.67
CA ASP A 342 -2.15 -11.72 26.57
C ASP A 342 -0.77 -11.67 25.89
N GLY A 343 -0.53 -10.61 25.07
CA GLY A 343 0.73 -10.42 24.34
C GLY A 343 0.91 -11.38 23.14
N ARG A 344 -0.14 -12.10 22.74
CA ARG A 344 -0.15 -12.97 21.55
C ARG A 344 -1.11 -12.43 20.52
N THR A 345 -0.79 -12.61 19.26
CA THR A 345 -1.65 -12.28 18.12
C THR A 345 -1.93 -13.53 17.30
N LEU A 346 -3.20 -13.79 17.07
CA LEU A 346 -3.68 -14.93 16.26
C LEU A 346 -4.45 -14.38 15.06
N ALA A 347 -4.20 -14.94 13.89
CA ALA A 347 -5.10 -14.84 12.74
C ALA A 347 -5.40 -16.23 12.17
N VAL A 348 -6.66 -16.46 11.85
CA VAL A 348 -7.13 -17.64 11.10
C VAL A 348 -7.87 -17.15 9.88
N GLN A 349 -7.44 -17.56 8.70
CA GLN A 349 -8.03 -17.16 7.44
C GLN A 349 -8.47 -18.35 6.61
N LEU A 350 -9.64 -18.21 6.01
CA LEU A 350 -10.21 -19.20 5.09
C LEU A 350 -10.46 -18.55 3.74
N ALA A 351 -9.93 -19.15 2.69
CA ALA A 351 -10.10 -18.70 1.32
C ALA A 351 -10.62 -19.85 0.44
N SER A 352 -11.64 -19.59 -0.32
CA SER A 352 -12.22 -20.57 -1.25
C SER A 352 -11.21 -21.02 -2.31
N SER A 353 -11.10 -22.31 -2.53
CA SER A 353 -10.25 -22.93 -3.55
C SER A 353 -10.97 -24.13 -4.19
N LYS A 354 -11.96 -23.87 -5.03
CA LYS A 354 -12.81 -24.89 -5.68
C LYS A 354 -13.54 -25.76 -4.64
N ASP A 355 -13.17 -27.05 -4.54
CA ASP A 355 -13.77 -28.01 -3.62
C ASP A 355 -13.09 -28.06 -2.24
N LEU A 356 -12.01 -27.30 -2.07
CA LEU A 356 -11.26 -27.17 -0.84
C LEU A 356 -11.34 -25.75 -0.30
N VAL A 357 -10.97 -25.58 0.95
CA VAL A 357 -10.81 -24.27 1.59
C VAL A 357 -9.34 -24.11 1.96
N TYR A 358 -8.66 -23.16 1.33
CA TYR A 358 -7.30 -22.81 1.75
C TYR A 358 -7.35 -22.16 3.12
N THR A 359 -6.58 -22.69 4.05
CA THR A 359 -6.53 -22.28 5.45
C THR A 359 -5.15 -21.73 5.75
N ASN A 360 -5.10 -20.54 6.36
CA ASN A 360 -3.86 -19.92 6.84
C ASN A 360 -4.05 -19.58 8.32
N ILE A 361 -3.11 -20.01 9.17
CA ILE A 361 -3.10 -19.71 10.59
C ILE A 361 -1.76 -19.06 10.93
N CYS A 362 -1.81 -17.86 11.51
CA CYS A 362 -0.64 -17.13 11.97
C CYS A 362 -0.75 -16.89 13.47
N LEU A 363 0.25 -17.32 14.22
CA LEU A 363 0.40 -17.05 15.64
C LEU A 363 1.72 -16.31 15.88
N SER A 364 1.69 -15.17 16.55
CA SER A 364 2.87 -14.37 16.87
C SER A 364 2.91 -13.98 18.34
N GLN A 365 4.11 -13.80 18.89
CA GLN A 365 4.32 -13.24 20.22
C GLN A 365 4.83 -11.81 20.09
N GLY A 366 4.33 -10.89 20.91
CA GLY A 366 4.93 -9.58 21.15
C GLY A 366 4.67 -8.52 20.10
N VAL A 367 3.47 -8.43 19.56
CA VAL A 367 3.07 -7.28 18.72
C VAL A 367 2.51 -6.17 19.62
N GLU A 368 3.39 -5.41 20.28
CA GLU A 368 3.00 -4.14 20.87
C GLU A 368 3.23 -3.03 19.86
N ALA A 369 2.14 -2.42 19.42
CA ALA A 369 2.19 -1.27 18.54
C ALA A 369 2.60 -0.02 19.33
N LYS A 370 3.80 0.49 19.10
CA LYS A 370 4.12 1.89 19.34
C LYS A 370 3.72 2.67 18.09
N SER A 371 2.56 3.26 18.03
CA SER A 371 2.23 4.22 17.00
C SER A 371 2.29 5.64 17.55
N GLU A 372 3.36 6.37 17.27
CA GLU A 372 3.27 7.83 17.19
C GLU A 372 2.62 8.13 15.84
N ASN A 373 1.33 8.37 15.85
CA ASN A 373 0.59 8.66 14.63
C ASN A 373 0.74 10.12 14.25
N ASN A 374 1.61 10.41 13.29
CA ASN A 374 1.88 11.75 12.78
C ASN A 374 0.82 12.22 11.73
N VAL A 375 -0.22 11.42 11.45
CA VAL A 375 -1.29 11.80 10.52
C VAL A 375 -2.11 12.94 11.09
N ARG A 376 -2.24 14.03 10.32
CA ARG A 376 -3.12 15.17 10.64
C ARG A 376 -4.50 14.98 10.04
N TRP A 377 -4.54 14.54 8.79
CA TRP A 377 -5.80 14.22 8.12
C TRP A 377 -5.61 13.21 6.99
N LYS A 378 -6.71 12.61 6.61
CA LYS A 378 -6.87 11.73 5.45
C LYS A 378 -8.01 12.27 4.58
N ALA A 379 -7.81 12.38 3.27
CA ALA A 379 -8.83 12.72 2.29
C ALA A 379 -9.00 11.59 1.28
N ASN A 380 -10.23 11.11 1.08
CA ASN A 380 -10.49 10.02 0.15
C ASN A 380 -10.72 10.55 -1.26
N LEU A 381 -10.09 9.90 -2.23
CA LEU A 381 -10.24 10.13 -3.66
C LEU A 381 -11.15 9.07 -4.28
N ASP A 382 -11.65 9.32 -5.49
CA ASP A 382 -12.50 8.34 -6.21
C ASP A 382 -11.68 7.18 -6.80
N ALA A 383 -10.37 7.42 -7.07
CA ALA A 383 -9.41 6.43 -7.54
C ALA A 383 -8.03 6.69 -6.90
N PRO A 384 -7.03 5.79 -7.06
CA PRO A 384 -5.67 6.03 -6.58
C PRO A 384 -5.09 7.33 -7.12
N LEU A 385 -4.21 7.96 -6.32
CA LEU A 385 -3.51 9.18 -6.73
C LEU A 385 -2.67 8.92 -7.99
N GLN A 386 -2.71 9.88 -8.92
CA GLN A 386 -1.84 9.94 -10.08
C GLN A 386 -0.70 10.94 -9.85
N GLY A 387 0.54 10.46 -9.91
CA GLY A 387 1.73 11.29 -9.68
C GLY A 387 1.88 11.71 -8.21
N LYS A 388 2.15 13.00 -7.96
CA LYS A 388 2.31 13.57 -6.62
C LYS A 388 1.20 14.60 -6.32
N PRO A 389 0.89 14.87 -5.04
CA PRO A 389 0.09 16.03 -4.68
C PRO A 389 0.92 17.32 -4.75
N TYR A 390 0.26 18.47 -4.78
CA TYR A 390 0.89 19.79 -4.84
C TYR A 390 0.38 20.66 -3.70
N ILE A 391 1.27 21.13 -2.83
CA ILE A 391 0.96 22.12 -1.78
C ILE A 391 1.15 23.51 -2.37
N LEU A 392 0.07 24.27 -2.51
CA LEU A 392 0.05 25.53 -3.20
C LEU A 392 -0.35 26.68 -2.27
N GLU A 393 0.29 27.85 -2.48
CA GLU A 393 0.03 29.05 -1.71
C GLU A 393 -1.34 29.65 -1.98
N ASN A 394 -1.89 30.34 -1.00
CA ASN A 394 -3.11 31.09 -1.09
C ASN A 394 -2.78 32.59 -1.05
N ALA A 395 -3.21 33.37 -2.03
CA ALA A 395 -2.82 34.78 -2.20
C ALA A 395 -3.04 35.66 -0.96
N ASN A 396 -4.07 35.39 -0.16
CA ASN A 396 -4.48 36.21 0.98
C ASN A 396 -4.56 35.45 2.31
N SER A 397 -3.90 34.32 2.41
CA SER A 397 -3.93 33.45 3.61
C SER A 397 -2.58 32.81 3.84
N THR A 398 -2.22 32.63 5.10
CA THR A 398 -1.06 31.80 5.47
C THR A 398 -1.33 30.30 5.26
N ASN A 399 -2.61 29.90 5.25
CA ASN A 399 -2.99 28.53 4.96
C ASN A 399 -2.75 28.21 3.49
N ARG A 400 -2.24 27.02 3.21
CA ARG A 400 -2.05 26.49 1.86
C ARG A 400 -3.12 25.45 1.55
N SER A 401 -3.30 25.19 0.27
CA SER A 401 -4.22 24.17 -0.21
C SER A 401 -3.45 23.08 -0.94
N VAL A 402 -4.10 21.92 -1.08
CA VAL A 402 -3.53 20.79 -1.82
C VAL A 402 -4.30 20.60 -3.12
N VAL A 403 -3.58 20.46 -4.22
CA VAL A 403 -4.12 19.99 -5.50
C VAL A 403 -3.62 18.58 -5.74
N ALA A 404 -4.50 17.71 -6.22
CA ALA A 404 -4.17 16.34 -6.52
C ALA A 404 -4.98 15.86 -7.73
N PHE A 405 -4.48 14.83 -8.42
CA PHE A 405 -5.20 14.15 -9.50
C PHE A 405 -5.30 12.66 -9.18
N ASP A 406 -6.40 12.05 -9.53
CA ASP A 406 -6.52 10.59 -9.47
C ASP A 406 -6.35 9.93 -10.85
N GLN A 407 -6.28 8.60 -10.87
CA GLN A 407 -6.12 7.82 -12.09
C GLN A 407 -7.31 7.92 -13.07
N ASN A 408 -8.43 8.49 -12.63
CA ASN A 408 -9.58 8.80 -13.48
C ASN A 408 -9.53 10.23 -14.04
N ASN A 409 -8.40 10.93 -13.90
CA ASN A 409 -8.18 12.34 -14.28
C ASN A 409 -9.09 13.32 -13.53
N LEU A 410 -9.63 12.97 -12.36
CA LEU A 410 -10.28 13.93 -11.50
C LEU A 410 -9.23 14.78 -10.78
N MET A 411 -9.33 16.09 -10.95
CA MET A 411 -8.58 17.09 -10.19
C MET A 411 -9.33 17.40 -8.90
N TYR A 412 -8.63 17.36 -7.77
CA TYR A 412 -9.15 17.68 -6.44
C TYR A 412 -8.50 18.95 -5.93
N PHE A 413 -9.29 19.83 -5.33
CA PHE A 413 -8.83 20.97 -4.57
C PHE A 413 -9.24 20.79 -3.11
N ILE A 414 -8.26 20.76 -2.21
CA ILE A 414 -8.39 20.33 -0.82
C ILE A 414 -7.82 21.44 0.06
N ASP A 415 -8.53 21.78 1.16
CA ASP A 415 -8.06 22.77 2.12
C ASP A 415 -6.97 22.24 3.07
N SER A 416 -6.45 23.09 3.93
CA SER A 416 -5.43 22.74 4.93
C SER A 416 -5.89 21.66 5.91
N GLU A 417 -7.21 21.51 6.10
CA GLU A 417 -7.83 20.53 7.02
C GLU A 417 -8.17 19.19 6.35
N GLY A 418 -7.86 19.04 5.06
CA GLY A 418 -8.15 17.82 4.30
C GLY A 418 -9.58 17.73 3.79
N THR A 419 -10.32 18.84 3.76
CA THR A 419 -11.69 18.90 3.19
C THR A 419 -11.58 19.12 1.68
N ILE A 420 -12.19 18.24 0.90
CA ILE A 420 -12.31 18.42 -0.55
C ILE A 420 -13.32 19.55 -0.81
N LEU A 421 -12.82 20.68 -1.29
CA LEU A 421 -13.64 21.85 -1.59
C LEU A 421 -14.39 21.67 -2.91
N TRP A 422 -13.73 21.11 -3.90
CA TRP A 422 -14.32 20.72 -5.17
C TRP A 422 -13.46 19.65 -5.87
N LYS A 423 -14.07 18.97 -6.83
CA LYS A 423 -13.41 18.09 -7.80
C LYS A 423 -13.96 18.31 -9.19
N ARG A 424 -13.11 18.19 -10.20
CA ARG A 424 -13.50 18.30 -11.60
C ARG A 424 -12.74 17.34 -12.50
N LEU A 425 -13.40 16.86 -13.54
CA LEU A 425 -12.77 16.02 -14.55
C LEU A 425 -11.91 16.87 -15.48
N ILE A 426 -10.70 16.41 -15.76
CA ILE A 426 -9.81 16.91 -16.80
C ILE A 426 -9.82 15.91 -17.96
N ASP A 427 -9.81 16.42 -19.19
CA ASP A 427 -9.99 15.56 -20.39
C ASP A 427 -8.90 14.49 -20.53
N GLU A 428 -7.67 14.79 -20.06
CA GLU A 428 -6.50 13.93 -20.18
C GLU A 428 -5.66 14.00 -18.89
N ALA A 429 -4.78 13.03 -18.71
CA ALA A 429 -3.84 12.99 -17.60
C ALA A 429 -2.91 14.21 -17.59
N PRO A 430 -2.67 14.86 -16.43
CA PRO A 430 -1.70 15.94 -16.33
C PRO A 430 -0.29 15.41 -16.59
N MET A 431 0.51 16.18 -17.35
CA MET A 431 1.90 15.85 -17.66
C MET A 431 2.90 16.65 -16.83
N SER A 432 2.52 17.85 -16.40
CA SER A 432 3.40 18.75 -15.64
C SER A 432 3.07 18.75 -14.14
N GLU A 433 3.94 19.39 -13.38
CA GLU A 433 3.58 19.92 -12.07
C GLU A 433 2.45 20.97 -12.22
N VAL A 434 1.76 21.23 -11.10
CA VAL A 434 0.79 22.34 -11.02
C VAL A 434 1.51 23.58 -10.48
N PHE A 435 1.52 24.63 -11.29
CA PHE A 435 2.14 25.90 -10.94
C PHE A 435 1.09 26.91 -10.48
N ALA A 436 1.29 27.51 -9.32
CA ALA A 436 0.49 28.63 -8.87
C ALA A 436 1.01 29.93 -9.51
N VAL A 437 0.22 30.53 -10.39
CA VAL A 437 0.59 31.74 -11.12
C VAL A 437 -0.48 32.83 -10.96
N ASP A 438 -0.09 34.11 -10.89
CA ASP A 438 -1.01 35.24 -10.99
C ASP A 438 -1.13 35.69 -12.47
N GLY A 439 -1.78 34.83 -13.27
CA GLY A 439 -1.89 35.02 -14.72
C GLY A 439 -2.77 36.22 -15.13
N LEU A 440 -3.64 36.67 -14.24
CA LEU A 440 -4.49 37.82 -14.44
C LEU A 440 -3.90 39.11 -13.87
N ASN A 441 -2.75 39.04 -13.19
CA ASN A 441 -2.08 40.16 -12.50
C ASN A 441 -3.01 40.93 -11.55
N ASN A 442 -3.86 40.19 -10.82
CA ASN A 442 -4.86 40.71 -9.90
C ASN A 442 -4.62 40.31 -8.44
N GLY A 443 -3.50 39.65 -8.17
CA GLY A 443 -3.11 39.15 -6.85
C GLY A 443 -3.79 37.83 -6.47
N GLN A 444 -4.58 37.23 -7.34
CA GLN A 444 -5.16 35.90 -7.14
C GLN A 444 -4.34 34.86 -7.92
N LEU A 445 -4.09 33.72 -7.31
CA LEU A 445 -3.33 32.63 -7.94
C LEU A 445 -4.26 31.64 -8.67
N GLN A 446 -3.86 31.23 -9.85
CA GLN A 446 -4.50 30.22 -10.67
C GLN A 446 -3.56 29.01 -10.81
N PHE A 447 -4.12 27.87 -11.18
CA PHE A 447 -3.43 26.59 -11.35
C PHE A 447 -3.12 26.35 -12.83
N LEU A 448 -1.83 26.45 -13.18
CA LEU A 448 -1.34 26.22 -14.54
C LEU A 448 -0.68 24.84 -14.64
N PHE A 449 -1.08 24.05 -15.62
CA PHE A 449 -0.49 22.77 -15.98
C PHE A 449 -0.82 22.41 -17.44
N ASN A 450 -0.19 21.36 -17.98
CA ASN A 450 -0.56 20.82 -19.29
C ASN A 450 -0.95 19.34 -19.25
N THR A 451 -1.70 18.97 -20.26
CA THR A 451 -1.92 17.59 -20.71
C THR A 451 -1.16 17.36 -22.04
N ALA A 452 -1.35 16.23 -22.68
CA ALA A 452 -0.73 15.95 -23.98
C ALA A 452 -1.15 16.94 -25.08
N HIS A 453 -2.38 17.46 -25.01
CA HIS A 453 -2.92 18.28 -26.11
C HIS A 453 -3.42 19.67 -25.65
N ALA A 454 -3.30 20.03 -24.39
CA ALA A 454 -3.81 21.30 -23.91
C ALA A 454 -3.01 21.91 -22.75
N LEU A 455 -3.04 23.25 -22.67
CA LEU A 455 -2.66 24.02 -21.48
C LEU A 455 -3.93 24.33 -20.70
N TYR A 456 -3.88 24.17 -19.38
CA TYR A 456 -4.96 24.50 -18.46
C TYR A 456 -4.54 25.64 -17.53
N LEU A 457 -5.42 26.60 -17.35
CA LEU A 457 -5.33 27.62 -16.31
C LEU A 457 -6.68 27.66 -15.59
N ILE A 458 -6.70 27.24 -14.33
CA ILE A 458 -7.91 27.03 -13.54
C ILE A 458 -7.87 27.95 -12.33
N ASP A 459 -8.96 28.64 -12.04
CA ASP A 459 -9.08 29.47 -10.84
C ASP A 459 -9.34 28.62 -9.58
N ARG A 460 -9.40 29.27 -8.43
CA ARG A 460 -9.60 28.61 -7.14
C ARG A 460 -11.01 28.02 -6.95
N ASP A 461 -11.98 28.48 -7.73
CA ASP A 461 -13.35 28.00 -7.74
C ASP A 461 -13.55 26.81 -8.69
N GLY A 462 -12.47 26.41 -9.38
CA GLY A 462 -12.45 25.28 -10.31
C GLY A 462 -12.88 25.65 -11.74
N ASN A 463 -12.99 26.96 -12.10
CA ASN A 463 -13.36 27.41 -13.43
C ASN A 463 -12.14 27.65 -14.33
N ASN A 464 -12.32 27.52 -15.63
CA ASN A 464 -11.30 27.92 -16.59
C ASN A 464 -11.14 29.44 -16.60
N VAL A 465 -9.91 29.91 -16.74
CA VAL A 465 -9.58 31.32 -16.83
C VAL A 465 -9.45 31.73 -18.31
N GLY A 466 -10.18 32.77 -18.73
CA GLY A 466 -10.14 33.26 -20.10
C GLY A 466 -10.48 32.18 -21.14
N ASP A 467 -9.63 32.06 -22.16
CA ASP A 467 -9.82 31.10 -23.26
C ASP A 467 -9.26 29.69 -22.97
N TYR A 468 -8.82 29.43 -21.73
CA TYR A 468 -8.35 28.10 -21.36
C TYR A 468 -9.49 27.07 -21.28
N PRO A 469 -9.24 25.78 -21.58
CA PRO A 469 -7.97 25.18 -21.97
C PRO A 469 -7.58 25.56 -23.41
N ILE A 470 -6.28 25.93 -23.57
CA ILE A 470 -5.73 26.25 -24.86
C ILE A 470 -5.23 24.99 -25.54
N ARG A 471 -5.81 24.62 -26.65
CA ARG A 471 -5.37 23.46 -27.44
C ARG A 471 -4.01 23.72 -28.09
N LEU A 472 -3.09 22.78 -27.90
CA LEU A 472 -1.79 22.78 -28.56
C LEU A 472 -1.96 22.31 -30.02
N ALA A 473 -1.18 22.91 -30.91
CA ALA A 473 -1.13 22.49 -32.32
C ALA A 473 -0.28 21.23 -32.54
N PHE A 474 0.28 20.66 -31.48
CA PHE A 474 1.13 19.48 -31.44
C PHE A 474 0.82 18.67 -30.17
N GLU A 475 1.31 17.45 -30.10
CA GLU A 475 1.26 16.62 -28.90
C GLU A 475 2.49 16.94 -28.04
N ALA A 476 2.29 17.30 -26.77
CA ALA A 476 3.37 17.56 -25.83
C ALA A 476 4.12 16.27 -25.47
N ALA A 477 5.43 16.32 -25.44
CA ALA A 477 6.31 15.21 -25.07
C ALA A 477 6.72 15.25 -23.60
N ASN A 478 6.55 16.40 -22.93
CA ASN A 478 6.93 16.61 -21.53
C ASN A 478 5.96 17.52 -20.78
N GLY A 479 6.15 17.59 -19.46
CA GLY A 479 5.50 18.60 -18.64
C GLY A 479 6.04 20.01 -18.94
N LEU A 480 5.15 21.00 -18.91
CA LEU A 480 5.53 22.42 -19.07
C LEU A 480 6.43 22.90 -17.93
N SER A 481 7.23 23.93 -18.23
CA SER A 481 7.96 24.73 -17.26
C SER A 481 7.48 26.17 -17.31
N VAL A 482 7.44 26.85 -16.16
CA VAL A 482 7.00 28.24 -16.04
C VAL A 482 8.13 29.11 -15.50
N PHE A 483 8.44 30.17 -16.19
CA PHE A 483 9.50 31.12 -15.79
C PHE A 483 8.99 32.53 -15.72
N ASP A 484 9.27 33.20 -14.61
CA ASP A 484 9.15 34.65 -14.45
C ASP A 484 10.55 35.24 -14.27
N TYR A 485 11.21 35.52 -15.38
CA TYR A 485 12.65 35.93 -15.39
C TYR A 485 12.96 37.19 -14.60
N ASN A 486 12.01 38.06 -14.45
CA ASN A 486 12.24 39.39 -13.86
C ASN A 486 11.39 39.65 -12.61
N GLY A 487 10.59 38.65 -12.15
CA GLY A 487 9.63 38.82 -11.04
C GLY A 487 8.49 39.78 -11.38
N SER A 488 8.22 39.97 -12.68
CA SER A 488 7.22 40.93 -13.19
C SER A 488 5.87 40.32 -13.50
N ARG A 489 5.70 39.00 -13.27
CA ARG A 489 4.54 38.18 -13.64
C ARG A 489 4.33 38.07 -15.15
N ASP A 490 5.37 38.37 -15.93
CA ASP A 490 5.40 38.11 -17.38
C ASP A 490 5.89 36.69 -17.62
N TYR A 491 4.97 35.72 -17.34
CA TYR A 491 5.27 34.32 -17.37
C TYR A 491 5.59 33.80 -18.77
N ARG A 492 6.57 32.91 -18.84
CA ARG A 492 6.93 32.15 -20.04
C ARG A 492 6.67 30.69 -19.77
N ILE A 493 5.89 30.06 -20.63
CA ILE A 493 5.49 28.67 -20.57
C ILE A 493 6.26 27.90 -21.64
N LEU A 494 7.22 27.09 -21.24
CA LEU A 494 8.03 26.28 -22.14
C LEU A 494 7.62 24.80 -22.06
N LEU A 495 7.49 24.16 -23.21
CA LEU A 495 7.26 22.73 -23.34
C LEU A 495 7.80 22.22 -24.69
N CYS A 496 8.00 20.91 -24.79
CA CYS A 496 8.51 20.28 -26.00
C CYS A 496 7.44 19.40 -26.62
N GLY A 497 7.35 19.41 -27.95
CA GLY A 497 6.46 18.53 -28.68
C GLY A 497 7.09 17.18 -29.02
N THR A 498 6.26 16.20 -29.36
CA THR A 498 6.70 14.93 -29.96
C THR A 498 7.42 15.12 -31.29
N ASP A 499 7.26 16.27 -31.92
CA ASP A 499 8.01 16.73 -33.08
C ASP A 499 9.43 17.22 -32.76
N ARG A 500 9.84 17.15 -31.48
CA ARG A 500 11.15 17.53 -30.91
C ARG A 500 11.42 19.04 -30.95
N LEU A 501 10.41 19.89 -31.17
CA LEU A 501 10.53 21.35 -31.11
C LEU A 501 10.25 21.86 -29.70
N VAL A 502 10.98 22.89 -29.30
CA VAL A 502 10.76 23.62 -28.04
C VAL A 502 9.88 24.83 -28.32
N TYR A 503 8.74 24.87 -27.66
CA TYR A 503 7.74 25.91 -27.77
C TYR A 503 7.76 26.84 -26.56
N ASN A 504 7.41 28.09 -26.75
CA ASN A 504 7.35 29.10 -25.69
C ASN A 504 6.06 29.90 -25.84
N TYR A 505 5.22 29.90 -24.82
CA TYR A 505 3.94 30.60 -24.77
C TYR A 505 3.93 31.68 -23.69
N THR A 506 3.14 32.71 -23.93
CA THR A 506 2.74 33.67 -22.88
C THR A 506 1.65 33.06 -22.01
N ILE A 507 1.34 33.70 -20.88
CA ILE A 507 0.23 33.26 -20.01
C ILE A 507 -1.14 33.44 -20.68
N GLN A 508 -1.26 34.19 -21.77
CA GLN A 508 -2.47 34.30 -22.60
C GLN A 508 -2.58 33.16 -23.61
N GLY A 509 -1.60 32.23 -23.61
CA GLY A 509 -1.57 31.10 -24.54
C GLY A 509 -1.15 31.42 -25.95
N GLN A 510 -0.55 32.58 -26.18
CA GLN A 510 0.00 32.98 -27.45
C GLN A 510 1.47 32.57 -27.53
N GLU A 511 1.92 32.14 -28.70
CA GLU A 511 3.34 31.85 -28.86
C GLU A 511 4.15 33.18 -28.80
N VAL A 512 5.30 33.12 -28.11
CA VAL A 512 6.14 34.27 -27.88
C VAL A 512 6.78 34.74 -29.22
N GLU A 513 6.53 35.98 -29.61
CA GLU A 513 7.10 36.56 -30.81
C GLU A 513 8.64 36.58 -30.77
N GLY A 514 9.27 36.16 -31.87
CA GLY A 514 10.73 36.10 -31.97
C GLY A 514 11.37 34.92 -31.28
N TRP A 515 10.58 34.00 -30.72
CA TRP A 515 11.09 32.76 -30.18
C TRP A 515 11.68 31.86 -31.29
N ASN A 516 12.92 31.40 -31.11
CA ASN A 516 13.55 30.45 -32.00
C ASN A 516 13.17 29.02 -31.56
N ARG A 517 12.24 28.37 -32.26
CA ARG A 517 11.83 26.96 -31.98
C ARG A 517 13.01 26.04 -32.21
N HIS A 518 13.84 25.88 -31.16
CA HIS A 518 14.97 24.98 -31.22
C HIS A 518 14.45 23.51 -31.41
N ARG A 519 15.12 22.73 -32.26
CA ARG A 519 14.84 21.33 -32.46
C ARG A 519 15.87 20.48 -31.74
N ALA A 520 15.44 19.62 -30.82
CA ALA A 520 16.28 18.63 -30.18
C ALA A 520 16.63 17.48 -31.14
N GLU A 521 17.69 16.74 -30.86
CA GLU A 521 18.08 15.60 -31.71
C GLU A 521 17.16 14.42 -31.50
N GLU A 522 16.80 14.17 -30.23
CA GLU A 522 15.85 13.13 -29.81
C GLU A 522 14.70 13.74 -29.01
N GLN A 523 13.76 12.90 -28.59
CA GLN A 523 12.57 13.34 -27.86
C GLN A 523 12.95 13.89 -26.49
N VAL A 524 12.39 15.02 -26.11
CA VAL A 524 12.58 15.66 -24.81
C VAL A 524 11.43 15.28 -23.90
N THR A 525 11.71 14.47 -22.89
CA THR A 525 10.69 13.97 -21.94
C THR A 525 10.77 14.64 -20.57
N GLN A 526 11.88 15.35 -20.27
CA GLN A 526 12.01 16.11 -19.03
C GLN A 526 11.58 17.57 -19.25
N PRO A 527 11.02 18.24 -18.24
CA PRO A 527 10.75 19.68 -18.30
C PRO A 527 12.03 20.49 -18.58
N VAL A 528 11.89 21.60 -19.30
CA VAL A 528 13.00 22.53 -19.55
C VAL A 528 13.46 23.13 -18.22
N GLN A 529 14.75 23.03 -17.89
CA GLN A 529 15.30 23.65 -16.69
C GLN A 529 15.74 25.08 -16.94
N HIS A 530 15.57 25.95 -15.94
CA HIS A 530 16.12 27.31 -15.95
C HIS A 530 17.22 27.42 -14.89
N LEU A 531 18.42 27.71 -15.32
CA LEU A 531 19.58 27.95 -14.46
C LEU A 531 20.09 29.37 -14.61
N VAL A 532 20.61 29.90 -13.53
CA VAL A 532 21.27 31.22 -13.51
C VAL A 532 22.72 31.03 -13.09
N ALA A 533 23.65 31.55 -13.89
CA ALA A 533 25.06 31.62 -13.56
C ALA A 533 25.63 32.96 -14.10
N ASP A 534 26.51 33.60 -13.35
CA ASP A 534 27.09 34.93 -13.70
C ASP A 534 26.06 35.97 -14.16
N ASN A 535 24.92 36.05 -13.47
CA ASN A 535 23.77 36.95 -13.79
C ASN A 535 23.19 36.72 -15.20
N ARG A 536 23.34 35.52 -15.76
CA ARG A 536 22.78 35.16 -17.07
C ARG A 536 21.86 33.96 -16.93
N ASP A 537 20.80 33.97 -17.76
CA ASP A 537 19.84 32.86 -17.81
C ASP A 537 20.27 31.81 -18.83
N PHE A 538 20.06 30.57 -18.46
CA PHE A 538 20.31 29.40 -19.29
C PHE A 538 19.10 28.51 -19.25
N LEU A 539 18.55 28.18 -20.42
CA LEU A 539 17.48 27.19 -20.57
C LEU A 539 18.11 25.88 -21.01
N ILE A 540 17.90 24.84 -20.20
CA ILE A 540 18.48 23.53 -20.41
C ILE A 540 17.42 22.60 -20.99
N VAL A 541 17.65 22.09 -22.19
CA VAL A 541 16.82 21.10 -22.86
C VAL A 541 17.60 19.80 -22.92
N SER A 542 17.08 18.76 -22.25
CA SER A 542 17.70 17.42 -22.20
C SER A 542 16.82 16.41 -22.92
N ASP A 543 17.37 15.66 -23.86
CA ASP A 543 16.66 14.61 -24.58
C ASP A 543 16.91 13.20 -23.97
N ILE A 544 16.13 12.22 -24.42
CA ILE A 544 16.19 10.85 -23.88
C ILE A 544 17.51 10.13 -24.17
N SER A 545 18.30 10.60 -25.13
CA SER A 545 19.63 10.02 -25.44
C SER A 545 20.72 10.54 -24.50
N GLY A 546 20.40 11.52 -23.64
CA GLY A 546 21.37 12.25 -22.81
C GLY A 546 22.03 13.41 -23.53
N GLY A 547 21.51 13.79 -24.71
CA GLY A 547 21.88 15.01 -25.42
C GLY A 547 21.35 16.24 -24.69
N VAL A 548 22.12 17.33 -24.68
CA VAL A 548 21.74 18.57 -23.99
C VAL A 548 21.93 19.77 -24.91
N ARG A 549 20.99 20.70 -24.83
CA ARG A 549 21.10 22.02 -25.47
C ARG A 549 20.95 23.10 -24.41
N ILE A 550 21.85 24.06 -24.45
CA ILE A 550 21.88 25.18 -23.51
C ILE A 550 21.52 26.45 -24.29
N LEU A 551 20.33 26.96 -24.05
CA LEU A 551 19.72 28.05 -24.82
C LEU A 551 19.65 29.34 -24.02
N ASP A 552 19.49 30.47 -24.74
CA ASP A 552 19.15 31.77 -24.17
C ASP A 552 17.63 31.97 -24.07
N ARG A 553 17.16 33.12 -23.51
CA ARG A 553 15.75 33.47 -23.38
C ARG A 553 15.01 33.61 -24.73
N GLN A 554 15.72 33.57 -25.88
CA GLN A 554 15.16 33.65 -27.24
C GLN A 554 15.19 32.29 -27.95
N GLY A 555 15.59 31.21 -27.27
CA GLY A 555 15.67 29.86 -27.83
C GLY A 555 16.91 29.62 -28.71
N ARG A 556 17.89 30.52 -28.72
CA ARG A 556 19.14 30.34 -29.47
C ARG A 556 20.19 29.64 -28.62
N ILE A 557 21.07 28.87 -29.25
CA ILE A 557 22.17 28.21 -28.54
C ILE A 557 23.06 29.29 -27.88
N ARG A 558 23.13 29.21 -26.54
CA ARG A 558 23.97 30.10 -25.72
C ARG A 558 25.35 29.51 -25.49
N ILE A 559 25.44 28.22 -25.21
CA ILE A 559 26.69 27.49 -25.06
C ILE A 559 26.65 26.32 -26.06
N PRO A 560 27.46 26.38 -27.14
CA PRO A 560 27.60 25.23 -28.05
C PRO A 560 28.50 24.18 -27.39
N LEU A 561 27.96 22.98 -27.14
CA LEU A 561 28.75 21.90 -26.62
C LEU A 561 29.72 21.35 -27.66
N THR A 562 30.95 21.05 -27.25
CA THR A 562 32.05 20.63 -28.13
C THR A 562 32.07 19.13 -28.40
N SER A 563 31.29 18.34 -27.64
CA SER A 563 31.14 16.88 -27.80
C SER A 563 29.81 16.43 -27.20
N ASP A 564 29.41 15.17 -27.50
CA ASP A 564 28.20 14.55 -26.95
C ASP A 564 28.30 14.40 -25.43
N MET A 565 27.22 14.81 -24.77
CA MET A 565 27.20 14.90 -23.33
C MET A 565 27.00 13.55 -22.64
N GLN A 566 26.12 12.69 -23.16
CA GLN A 566 25.77 11.39 -22.56
C GLN A 566 25.29 11.52 -21.09
N LYS A 567 24.48 12.55 -20.80
CA LYS A 567 23.89 12.78 -19.49
C LYS A 567 23.02 11.58 -19.06
N SER A 568 23.03 11.22 -17.77
CA SER A 568 22.06 10.25 -17.25
C SER A 568 20.63 10.80 -17.42
N PRO A 569 19.67 9.98 -17.89
CA PRO A 569 18.29 10.40 -18.08
C PRO A 569 17.62 10.88 -16.79
N GLN A 570 17.98 10.33 -15.64
CA GLN A 570 17.36 10.61 -14.34
C GLN A 570 18.04 11.78 -13.57
N SER A 571 19.12 12.34 -14.10
CA SER A 571 19.89 13.41 -13.43
C SER A 571 19.51 14.79 -13.98
N ASP A 572 19.35 15.76 -13.08
CA ASP A 572 19.24 17.16 -13.45
C ASP A 572 20.62 17.78 -13.71
N ILE A 573 20.63 18.95 -14.32
CA ILE A 573 21.84 19.79 -14.44
C ILE A 573 21.77 20.86 -13.35
N TYR A 574 22.87 21.05 -12.66
CA TYR A 574 22.99 22.00 -11.54
C TYR A 574 24.01 23.09 -11.86
N THR A 575 23.81 24.28 -11.31
CA THR A 575 24.84 25.32 -11.29
C THR A 575 25.96 24.88 -10.35
N ASN A 576 27.20 24.86 -10.86
CA ASN A 576 28.36 24.51 -10.05
C ASN A 576 28.77 25.70 -9.18
N VAL A 577 28.57 25.58 -7.87
CA VAL A 577 28.87 26.66 -6.91
C VAL A 577 30.18 26.45 -6.15
N THR A 578 30.84 25.29 -6.29
CA THR A 578 32.03 24.94 -5.49
C THR A 578 33.34 24.98 -6.26
N ASN A 579 33.33 24.72 -7.55
CA ASN A 579 34.56 24.61 -8.34
C ASN A 579 34.39 25.13 -9.76
N TYR A 580 34.28 26.44 -9.88
CA TYR A 580 34.10 27.12 -11.17
C TYR A 580 35.20 26.84 -12.19
N SER A 581 36.42 26.46 -11.75
CA SER A 581 37.49 26.10 -12.65
C SER A 581 37.25 24.83 -13.45
N LYS A 582 36.35 23.96 -12.96
CA LYS A 582 35.95 22.74 -13.67
C LYS A 582 34.79 22.97 -14.66
N GLY A 583 33.94 23.95 -14.44
CA GLY A 583 32.81 24.31 -15.30
C GLY A 583 31.74 25.09 -14.59
N LEU A 584 30.81 25.71 -15.35
CA LEU A 584 29.66 26.46 -14.85
C LEU A 584 28.54 25.56 -14.33
N PHE A 585 28.37 24.42 -14.98
CA PHE A 585 27.31 23.47 -14.67
C PHE A 585 27.88 22.09 -14.43
N LEU A 586 27.15 21.27 -13.71
CA LEU A 586 27.50 19.88 -13.48
C LEU A 586 26.27 18.96 -13.47
N THR A 587 26.50 17.70 -13.78
CA THR A 587 25.53 16.60 -13.72
C THR A 587 26.29 15.28 -13.63
N SER A 588 25.60 14.14 -13.73
CA SER A 588 26.20 12.82 -13.93
C SER A 588 25.94 12.32 -15.37
N ASP A 589 26.92 11.57 -15.91
CA ASP A 589 26.73 10.83 -17.16
C ASP A 589 26.08 9.45 -16.92
N LYS A 590 25.81 8.69 -17.97
CA LYS A 590 25.15 7.38 -17.92
C LYS A 590 25.89 6.31 -17.09
N GLU A 591 27.18 6.50 -16.85
CA GLU A 591 28.03 5.63 -16.02
C GLU A 591 28.17 6.14 -14.58
N GLY A 592 27.57 7.32 -14.25
CA GLY A 592 27.64 7.97 -12.95
C GLY A 592 28.87 8.85 -12.74
N LYS A 593 29.69 9.09 -13.78
CA LYS A 593 30.81 10.03 -13.69
C LYS A 593 30.30 11.47 -13.60
N LEU A 594 30.94 12.30 -12.83
CA LEU A 594 30.64 13.72 -12.78
C LEU A 594 31.04 14.38 -14.10
N LEU A 595 30.14 15.14 -14.68
CA LEU A 595 30.25 15.82 -15.94
C LEU A 595 30.12 17.32 -15.72
N TYR A 596 31.19 18.07 -15.93
CA TYR A 596 31.22 19.52 -15.82
C TYR A 596 31.16 20.17 -17.20
N ILE A 597 30.37 21.22 -17.34
CA ILE A 597 30.19 21.99 -18.58
C ILE A 597 30.83 23.34 -18.37
N THR A 598 31.83 23.68 -19.19
CA THR A 598 32.51 24.97 -19.14
C THR A 598 31.75 26.05 -19.91
N ALA A 599 32.13 27.30 -19.72
CA ALA A 599 31.48 28.45 -20.39
C ALA A 599 31.65 28.44 -21.93
N ASP A 600 32.69 27.81 -22.44
CA ASP A 600 32.98 27.61 -23.87
C ASP A 600 32.43 26.28 -24.43
N GLY A 601 31.73 25.51 -23.61
CA GLY A 601 31.04 24.28 -24.01
C GLY A 601 31.92 23.01 -23.96
N ALA A 602 33.12 23.09 -23.41
CA ALA A 602 33.95 21.88 -23.18
C ALA A 602 33.37 21.05 -22.03
N LEU A 603 33.55 19.71 -22.13
CA LEU A 603 33.06 18.75 -21.15
C LEU A 603 34.24 18.15 -20.38
N ASN A 604 34.27 18.38 -19.07
CA ASN A 604 35.26 17.79 -18.17
C ASN A 604 34.62 16.63 -17.39
N ARG A 605 35.10 15.41 -17.58
CA ARG A 605 34.66 14.22 -16.86
C ARG A 605 35.53 13.91 -15.67
N THR A 606 34.94 13.54 -14.57
CA THR A 606 35.63 13.14 -13.35
C THR A 606 35.09 11.82 -12.86
N ASP A 607 35.92 10.80 -12.70
CA ASP A 607 35.51 9.50 -12.17
C ASP A 607 34.98 9.67 -10.74
N PHE A 608 33.83 9.03 -10.47
CA PHE A 608 33.18 9.11 -9.17
C PHE A 608 32.70 7.74 -8.64
N GLY A 609 32.69 6.74 -9.43
CA GLY A 609 32.18 5.41 -9.19
C GLY A 609 31.51 4.88 -10.45
N THR A 610 30.98 3.69 -10.37
CA THR A 610 30.20 3.09 -11.47
C THR A 610 28.78 2.90 -10.98
N TYR A 611 27.84 3.47 -11.73
CA TYR A 611 26.41 3.42 -11.46
C TYR A 611 25.66 2.97 -12.71
N SER A 612 24.45 2.46 -12.56
CA SER A 612 23.61 2.12 -13.69
C SER A 612 23.11 3.37 -14.41
N GLU A 613 22.69 3.25 -15.67
CA GLU A 613 22.10 4.37 -16.42
C GLU A 613 20.83 4.96 -15.75
N LYS A 614 20.19 4.19 -14.85
CA LYS A 614 18.96 4.57 -14.15
C LYS A 614 19.19 5.26 -12.81
N HIS A 615 20.46 5.50 -12.43
CA HIS A 615 20.72 6.15 -11.16
C HIS A 615 20.13 7.57 -11.09
N PHE A 616 19.69 7.97 -9.91
CA PHE A 616 19.36 9.35 -9.59
C PHE A 616 20.62 10.07 -9.04
N PHE A 617 20.81 11.29 -9.48
CA PHE A 617 21.87 12.16 -8.99
C PHE A 617 21.30 13.48 -8.52
N LEU A 618 21.65 13.89 -7.27
CA LEU A 618 21.35 15.20 -6.72
C LEU A 618 22.63 15.88 -6.25
N TYR A 619 22.63 17.21 -6.33
CA TYR A 619 23.73 18.06 -5.89
C TYR A 619 23.20 19.08 -4.89
N GLU A 620 23.23 18.71 -3.60
CA GLU A 620 22.56 19.41 -2.50
C GLU A 620 23.42 19.39 -1.24
N ASP A 621 23.41 20.45 -0.45
CA ASP A 621 24.12 20.53 0.82
C ASP A 621 23.45 19.65 1.87
N PHE A 622 23.74 18.34 1.83
CA PHE A 622 23.15 17.33 2.70
C PHE A 622 23.61 17.47 4.16
N ASN A 623 24.90 17.64 4.36
CA ASN A 623 25.51 17.67 5.69
C ASN A 623 25.36 19.02 6.41
N GLY A 624 25.00 20.11 5.68
CA GLY A 624 24.74 21.44 6.23
C GLY A 624 26.00 22.30 6.40
N ASP A 625 27.09 22.01 5.69
CA ASP A 625 28.34 22.78 5.74
C ASP A 625 28.39 23.94 4.74
N GLN A 626 27.31 24.15 3.96
CA GLN A 626 27.09 25.15 2.90
C GLN A 626 27.76 24.79 1.56
N ASP A 627 28.47 23.68 1.46
CA ASP A 627 28.96 23.15 0.21
C ASP A 627 28.06 22.00 -0.25
N PRO A 628 27.56 21.97 -1.51
CA PRO A 628 26.74 20.87 -1.99
C PRO A 628 27.51 19.57 -2.03
N ASP A 629 26.80 18.52 -1.59
CA ASP A 629 27.26 17.13 -1.59
C ASP A 629 26.72 16.37 -2.82
N PHE A 630 27.35 15.25 -3.14
CA PHE A 630 26.96 14.40 -4.25
C PHE A 630 26.13 13.23 -3.73
N ILE A 631 24.85 13.16 -4.12
CA ILE A 631 23.91 12.15 -3.69
C ILE A 631 23.60 11.24 -4.87
N TYR A 632 23.87 9.95 -4.74
CA TYR A 632 23.58 8.93 -5.73
C TYR A 632 22.61 7.91 -5.14
N LEU A 633 21.54 7.62 -5.87
CA LEU A 633 20.63 6.50 -5.58
C LEU A 633 20.57 5.62 -6.82
N ASP A 634 21.02 4.38 -6.71
CA ASP A 634 21.06 3.40 -7.81
C ASP A 634 20.43 2.08 -7.34
N GLY A 635 19.21 1.81 -7.81
CA GLY A 635 18.46 0.66 -7.40
C GLY A 635 18.17 0.64 -5.89
N GLN A 636 18.88 -0.18 -5.14
CA GLN A 636 18.75 -0.32 -3.68
C GLN A 636 19.79 0.49 -2.90
N ASP A 637 20.78 1.07 -3.56
CA ASP A 637 21.94 1.67 -2.89
C ASP A 637 21.90 3.20 -2.94
N LEU A 638 21.76 3.82 -1.77
CA LEU A 638 21.93 5.25 -1.57
C LEU A 638 23.34 5.54 -1.05
N LYS A 639 24.04 6.48 -1.68
CA LYS A 639 25.36 6.96 -1.24
C LYS A 639 25.44 8.47 -1.31
N VAL A 640 26.00 9.07 -0.27
CA VAL A 640 26.21 10.52 -0.17
C VAL A 640 27.69 10.79 0.06
N PHE A 641 28.25 11.70 -0.72
CA PHE A 641 29.68 12.05 -0.66
C PHE A 641 29.83 13.57 -0.56
N ASP A 642 30.82 14.00 0.21
CA ASP A 642 31.20 15.42 0.25
C ASP A 642 31.92 15.87 -1.04
N ARG A 643 32.19 17.17 -1.14
CA ARG A 643 32.92 17.78 -2.28
C ARG A 643 34.32 17.18 -2.51
N PHE A 644 34.92 16.50 -1.52
CA PHE A 644 36.21 15.82 -1.60
C PHE A 644 36.09 14.36 -1.97
N LYS A 645 34.87 13.88 -2.25
CA LYS A 645 34.53 12.49 -2.56
C LYS A 645 34.70 11.52 -1.36
N LYS A 646 34.69 12.06 -0.14
CA LYS A 646 34.61 11.24 1.06
C LYS A 646 33.15 10.83 1.27
N GLU A 647 32.90 9.54 1.46
CA GLU A 647 31.57 9.03 1.80
C GLU A 647 31.15 9.57 3.17
N LEU A 648 30.01 10.26 3.20
CA LEU A 648 29.37 10.78 4.40
C LEU A 648 28.39 9.78 4.98
N PHE A 649 27.67 9.10 4.08
CA PHE A 649 26.61 8.18 4.45
C PHE A 649 26.32 7.21 3.29
N SER A 650 25.96 5.97 3.64
CA SER A 650 25.40 5.00 2.70
C SER A 650 24.28 4.19 3.36
N HIS A 651 23.31 3.78 2.55
CA HIS A 651 22.20 2.93 2.98
C HIS A 651 21.79 1.98 1.87
N HIS A 652 21.47 0.74 2.26
CA HIS A 652 20.94 -0.28 1.36
C HIS A 652 19.48 -0.57 1.73
N PHE A 653 18.57 -0.37 0.77
CA PHE A 653 17.14 -0.64 0.94
C PHE A 653 16.84 -2.11 0.62
N ASP A 654 15.86 -2.69 1.30
CA ASP A 654 15.41 -4.07 1.05
C ASP A 654 14.75 -4.26 -0.32
N VAL A 655 14.31 -3.16 -0.94
CA VAL A 655 13.63 -3.14 -2.24
C VAL A 655 14.20 -2.06 -3.15
N GLU A 656 14.12 -2.27 -4.46
CA GLU A 656 14.53 -1.27 -5.45
C GLU A 656 13.69 0.00 -5.34
N ILE A 657 14.34 1.16 -5.34
CA ILE A 657 13.74 2.48 -5.36
C ILE A 657 13.72 2.99 -6.81
N VAL A 658 12.54 3.28 -7.30
CA VAL A 658 12.31 3.74 -8.69
C VAL A 658 11.87 5.20 -8.78
N THR A 659 11.71 5.85 -7.64
CA THR A 659 11.28 7.26 -7.53
C THR A 659 12.46 8.15 -7.18
N LYS A 660 12.48 9.35 -7.80
CA LYS A 660 13.54 10.34 -7.53
C LYS A 660 13.49 10.80 -6.08
N PRO A 661 14.62 10.81 -5.36
CA PRO A 661 14.70 11.37 -4.02
C PRO A 661 14.36 12.87 -4.02
N VAL A 662 13.76 13.34 -2.93
CA VAL A 662 13.41 14.74 -2.74
C VAL A 662 14.24 15.30 -1.59
N PHE A 663 15.05 16.32 -1.88
CA PHE A 663 15.79 17.06 -0.86
C PHE A 663 15.00 18.29 -0.45
N PHE A 664 14.82 18.54 0.85
CA PHE A 664 14.02 19.67 1.32
C PHE A 664 14.50 20.20 2.68
N ASN A 665 14.26 21.50 2.88
CA ASN A 665 14.64 22.19 4.10
C ASN A 665 13.41 22.33 5.02
N ILE A 666 13.50 21.81 6.25
CA ILE A 666 12.50 22.05 7.29
C ILE A 666 12.79 23.42 7.94
N THR A 667 14.03 23.66 8.32
CA THR A 667 14.53 24.93 8.81
C THR A 667 15.90 25.22 8.22
N ARG A 668 16.50 26.40 8.47
CA ARG A 668 17.88 26.69 8.04
C ARG A 668 18.91 25.66 8.54
N SER A 669 18.65 24.98 9.64
CA SER A 669 19.56 24.01 10.25
C SER A 669 19.09 22.56 10.14
N LYS A 670 17.87 22.31 9.65
CA LYS A 670 17.29 20.96 9.55
C LYS A 670 16.89 20.71 8.10
N ARG A 671 17.61 19.79 7.49
CA ARG A 671 17.46 19.37 6.11
C ARG A 671 17.18 17.89 6.07
N LEU A 672 16.37 17.45 5.13
CA LEU A 672 15.99 16.04 4.98
C LEU A 672 16.11 15.62 3.51
N LEU A 673 16.52 14.38 3.34
CA LEU A 673 16.37 13.63 2.10
C LEU A 673 15.19 12.68 2.29
N GLY A 674 14.17 12.82 1.46
CA GLY A 674 12.99 11.97 1.47
C GLY A 674 12.98 11.04 0.28
N ILE A 675 12.66 9.77 0.53
CA ILE A 675 12.60 8.71 -0.47
C ILE A 675 11.30 7.94 -0.26
N VAL A 676 10.54 7.70 -1.32
CA VAL A 676 9.36 6.85 -1.28
C VAL A 676 9.63 5.53 -1.98
N SER A 677 9.26 4.43 -1.35
CA SER A 677 9.22 3.11 -1.94
C SER A 677 7.78 2.70 -2.17
N GLU A 678 7.33 2.73 -3.41
CA GLU A 678 5.99 2.26 -3.78
C GLU A 678 5.81 0.78 -3.40
N LYS A 679 6.82 -0.04 -3.66
CA LYS A 679 6.79 -1.49 -3.39
C LYS A 679 6.72 -1.82 -1.89
N ALA A 680 7.47 -1.09 -1.06
CA ALA A 680 7.41 -1.24 0.40
C ALA A 680 6.23 -0.45 1.01
N ARG A 681 5.60 0.46 0.26
CA ARG A 681 4.57 1.39 0.72
C ARG A 681 5.06 2.27 1.87
N GLU A 682 6.29 2.75 1.77
CA GLU A 682 6.98 3.41 2.87
C GLU A 682 7.75 4.65 2.41
N ILE A 683 7.77 5.69 3.25
CA ILE A 683 8.56 6.90 3.04
C ILE A 683 9.68 6.93 4.06
N TYR A 684 10.90 7.01 3.57
CA TYR A 684 12.12 7.16 4.35
C TYR A 684 12.52 8.63 4.41
N LEU A 685 12.73 9.15 5.62
CA LEU A 685 13.22 10.51 5.87
C LEU A 685 14.59 10.41 6.54
N ILE A 686 15.62 10.95 5.87
CA ILE A 686 17.02 10.83 6.29
C ILE A 686 17.55 12.20 6.66
N ASP A 687 18.12 12.34 7.86
CA ASP A 687 18.72 13.59 8.33
C ASP A 687 20.14 13.78 7.80
N ARG A 688 20.70 14.98 8.04
CA ARG A 688 22.07 15.34 7.65
C ARG A 688 23.19 14.47 8.22
N LYS A 689 22.89 13.58 9.18
CA LYS A 689 23.84 12.62 9.78
C LYS A 689 23.65 11.21 9.22
N GLY A 690 22.69 11.02 8.31
CA GLY A 690 22.34 9.71 7.79
C GLY A 690 21.39 8.91 8.69
N ASN A 691 20.80 9.52 9.75
CA ASN A 691 19.84 8.81 10.58
C ASN A 691 18.46 8.83 9.92
N MET A 692 17.77 7.69 9.94
CA MET A 692 16.34 7.63 9.64
C MET A 692 15.59 8.35 10.76
N ILE A 693 14.89 9.46 10.45
CA ILE A 693 14.21 10.29 11.46
C ILE A 693 12.97 9.64 12.00
N VAL A 694 12.28 8.92 11.14
CA VAL A 694 11.09 8.14 11.49
C VAL A 694 11.46 6.69 11.26
N ASN A 695 11.70 5.95 12.34
CA ASN A 695 11.77 4.51 12.28
C ASN A 695 10.38 4.05 11.90
N SER A 696 10.16 3.76 10.62
CA SER A 696 8.95 3.19 10.04
C SER A 696 7.63 3.82 10.53
N GLY A 697 6.74 4.12 9.69
CA GLY A 697 5.43 4.59 10.05
C GLY A 697 4.83 5.63 9.12
N LEU A 698 5.62 6.23 8.22
CA LEU A 698 5.07 7.02 7.15
C LEU A 698 4.72 6.11 5.98
N VAL A 699 3.45 5.78 5.90
CA VAL A 699 2.93 5.00 4.76
C VAL A 699 2.82 5.92 3.56
N GLY A 700 3.38 5.53 2.42
CA GLY A 700 3.28 6.27 1.17
C GLY A 700 3.55 5.38 -0.04
N GLU A 701 2.73 5.51 -1.06
CA GLU A 701 2.82 4.73 -2.30
C GLU A 701 3.18 5.61 -3.50
N THR A 702 3.11 6.92 -3.35
CA THR A 702 3.35 7.87 -4.44
C THR A 702 4.42 8.89 -4.04
N PRO A 703 5.04 9.58 -4.99
CA PRO A 703 5.82 10.77 -4.69
C PRO A 703 5.00 11.74 -3.83
N PHE A 704 5.65 12.48 -2.97
CA PHE A 704 5.02 13.31 -1.95
C PHE A 704 5.35 14.81 -2.11
N ALA A 705 4.56 15.66 -1.48
CA ALA A 705 4.84 17.09 -1.33
C ALA A 705 5.16 17.42 0.13
N VAL A 706 6.06 18.38 0.35
CA VAL A 706 6.45 18.85 1.68
C VAL A 706 6.24 20.37 1.78
N GLY A 707 5.62 20.81 2.86
CA GLY A 707 5.41 22.24 3.12
C GLY A 707 4.59 22.46 4.38
N SER A 708 4.51 23.71 4.89
CA SER A 708 3.58 24.08 5.95
C SER A 708 2.20 24.33 5.37
N LEU A 709 1.18 23.61 5.81
CA LEU A 709 -0.20 23.81 5.37
C LEU A 709 -0.89 24.99 6.06
N HIS A 710 -0.47 25.32 7.29
CA HIS A 710 -1.08 26.40 8.09
C HIS A 710 -0.24 27.67 8.15
N GLY A 711 0.91 27.71 7.48
CA GLY A 711 1.83 28.84 7.54
C GLY A 711 2.49 29.03 8.92
N ASP A 712 2.40 28.02 9.75
CA ASP A 712 3.02 27.93 11.07
C ASP A 712 4.39 27.21 11.02
N ARG A 713 4.87 26.74 12.16
CA ARG A 713 6.14 25.99 12.23
C ARG A 713 5.99 24.52 11.91
N GLU A 714 4.77 24.01 11.85
CA GLU A 714 4.53 22.59 11.49
C GLU A 714 4.83 22.38 10.01
N ILE A 715 5.63 21.37 9.73
CA ILE A 715 5.92 20.92 8.36
C ILE A 715 5.16 19.64 8.09
N ASN A 716 4.42 19.67 7.01
CA ASN A 716 3.54 18.62 6.56
C ASN A 716 4.16 17.87 5.37
N LEU A 717 3.93 16.58 5.30
CA LEU A 717 4.20 15.73 4.15
C LEU A 717 2.88 15.14 3.68
N VAL A 718 2.54 15.39 2.41
CA VAL A 718 1.30 14.89 1.80
C VAL A 718 1.66 13.87 0.73
N THR A 719 1.04 12.67 0.78
CA THR A 719 1.28 11.55 -0.14
C THR A 719 0.02 10.76 -0.40
N GLY A 720 0.01 9.93 -1.45
CA GLY A 720 -1.06 8.98 -1.76
C GLY A 720 -0.83 7.61 -1.15
N VAL A 721 -1.91 6.99 -0.66
CA VAL A 721 -1.95 5.59 -0.20
C VAL A 721 -3.29 5.00 -0.65
N GLY A 722 -3.27 4.04 -1.56
CA GLY A 722 -4.48 3.55 -2.20
C GLY A 722 -5.30 4.70 -2.79
N ASN A 723 -6.60 4.74 -2.49
CA ASN A 723 -7.51 5.80 -2.94
C ASN A 723 -7.59 6.98 -1.96
N ALA A 724 -6.52 7.30 -1.23
CA ALA A 724 -6.56 8.40 -0.27
C ALA A 724 -5.26 9.21 -0.25
N LEU A 725 -5.38 10.49 0.07
CA LEU A 725 -4.28 11.35 0.46
C LEU A 725 -4.11 11.32 1.98
N PHE A 726 -2.87 11.25 2.42
CA PHE A 726 -2.47 11.37 3.81
C PHE A 726 -1.61 12.60 4.01
N ASN A 727 -1.91 13.35 5.06
CA ASN A 727 -1.08 14.44 5.53
C ASN A 727 -0.43 14.04 6.85
N TYR A 728 0.90 14.01 6.87
CA TYR A 728 1.72 13.72 8.04
C TYR A 728 2.38 15.00 8.55
N ALA A 729 2.37 15.22 9.86
CA ALA A 729 3.29 16.18 10.47
C ALA A 729 4.65 15.51 10.63
N ILE A 730 5.66 16.08 10.01
CA ILE A 730 7.04 15.57 10.04
C ILE A 730 7.99 16.44 10.87
N TYR A 731 7.50 17.61 11.33
CA TYR A 731 8.20 18.52 12.23
C TYR A 731 7.23 19.47 12.93
#